data_917130f73cddecf0b0a6df3b6b2633e1
#
_entry.id   917130f73cddecf0b0a6df3b6b2633e1
#
_cell.length_a   1.000
_cell.length_b   1.000
_cell.length_c   1.000
_cell.angle_alpha   90.00
_cell.angle_beta   90.00
_cell.angle_gamma   90.00
#
_symmetry.space_group_name_H-M   'P 1'
#
loop_
_entity.id
_entity.type
_entity.pdbx_description
1 polymer ?
#
loop_
_entity_poly.entity_id
_entity_poly.type
_entity_poly.pdbx_seq_one_letter_code
_entity_poly.pdbx_strand_id
1 'polypeptide(L)'
;MWIHRLGRVTTALLLSVQLASCNATPPAQQPPAGPSVSAVAPGTAQLATSAGGVQPSSEALPIGSEDPVWGAATAPVTLVEFSDLQCPFCSRVQLTIKSLQAKYGPNQLRVVFKHNPLPFHGNARPAAKVADAVLHQGGSPAFYAFLDLAFEEQQKLGDEALNAWVARVGLDPAVVLRRAGLPETDDKIERDIALAAKVGANGTPAFRINGVALSGAQPLDAFTSIIDAELVAAADLGRKGTPAAAVYGTRVAANYVAPKPEAEDEPEQDLVIWKLPVKGAPSMGPSDALVTIVQFSDYQCPYCRRAETTMNELLARYPKDVRVVLRQNPLPFHPRALPAANLALEARAQKGDAAFLEANRRLFEGKLEESDLLALGKALKLDEKRLKNAIINNTHAAEIEADQDLASDFKASGTPHFFINGLRLSGAQPLENFVTAVETQLKVANALVAAGTPRAAVYDEIMKHAQDPDAPERKEIPAPTADNPSRGPLNAPIVIHEFADFQCPFCQKVDKTLVELSKAYPNKLRFVWHDYPLSFHDFARPAAIAAREVRAQKGDAGFWKFHDLLFSSDAALSDETLARTAATLGLDSARMTAAQSDGRFDGLLAKDKALADDAGIRGTPAFVINGYYISGAQPLKAFKRIIRYALAHPAPKTAALAKP
;
A
#
# COMPACT_ATOMS: atom_id res chain seq x y z
N MET A 1 0.00 16.54 66.67
CA MET A 1 -1.03 17.24 67.47
C MET A 1 -2.33 17.10 66.75
N TRP A 2 -3.12 16.24 67.29
CA TRP A 2 -4.58 16.19 67.36
C TRP A 2 -5.30 15.94 66.03
N ILE A 3 -5.83 14.72 65.71
CA ILE A 3 -6.76 13.80 66.38
C ILE A 3 -8.23 14.15 66.06
N HIS A 4 -8.89 13.12 65.45
CA HIS A 4 -10.23 12.58 65.69
C HIS A 4 -11.41 13.25 64.97
N ARG A 5 -12.41 12.58 64.56
CA ARG A 5 -12.99 11.20 64.59
C ARG A 5 -14.35 11.25 63.85
N LEU A 6 -14.65 10.22 63.12
CA LEU A 6 -15.82 9.31 63.30
C LEU A 6 -17.25 9.85 63.16
N GLY A 7 -18.05 9.19 62.39
CA GLY A 7 -19.31 8.56 62.75
C GLY A 7 -20.21 8.38 61.52
N ARG A 8 -20.42 7.20 60.93
CA ARG A 8 -21.48 6.22 61.21
C ARG A 8 -22.88 6.86 61.38
N VAL A 9 -24.02 6.42 60.83
CA VAL A 9 -24.60 5.09 60.64
C VAL A 9 -25.97 5.26 59.92
N THR A 10 -26.29 4.33 59.00
CA THR A 10 -27.59 3.67 58.72
C THR A 10 -28.88 4.50 58.61
N THR A 11 -29.76 4.23 57.68
CA THR A 11 -30.76 3.15 57.77
C THR A 11 -31.55 3.03 56.46
N ALA A 12 -31.83 1.81 56.06
CA ALA A 12 -32.75 1.42 55.00
C ALA A 12 -34.20 1.69 55.42
N LEU A 13 -35.03 2.02 54.45
CA LEU A 13 -36.46 1.75 54.55
C LEU A 13 -37.02 1.29 53.22
N LEU A 14 -37.36 0.02 53.19
CA LEU A 14 -38.25 -0.62 52.25
C LEU A 14 -39.65 -0.05 52.40
N LEU A 15 -40.28 0.38 51.32
CA LEU A 15 -41.74 0.43 51.28
C LEU A 15 -42.24 -0.15 49.97
N SER A 16 -42.72 -1.36 50.06
CA SER A 16 -43.59 -2.04 49.11
C SER A 16 -44.97 -1.44 49.10
N VAL A 17 -45.46 -0.99 47.96
CA VAL A 17 -46.88 -0.84 47.70
C VAL A 17 -47.22 -1.51 46.38
N GLN A 18 -47.85 -2.67 46.51
CA GLN A 18 -48.70 -3.25 45.48
C GLN A 18 -49.98 -2.48 45.38
N LEU A 19 -50.43 -2.10 44.20
CA LEU A 19 -51.85 -2.06 43.87
C LEU A 19 -52.07 -2.28 42.37
N ALA A 20 -53.06 -3.06 42.13
CA ALA A 20 -53.46 -3.78 40.92
C ALA A 20 -54.06 -2.90 39.83
N SER A 21 -53.91 -3.42 38.64
CA SER A 21 -54.84 -3.53 37.50
C SER A 21 -55.69 -2.33 37.07
N CYS A 22 -55.54 -1.96 35.80
CA CYS A 22 -56.64 -2.08 34.84
C CYS A 22 -56.11 -1.94 33.38
N ASN A 23 -56.41 -2.95 32.57
CA ASN A 23 -56.24 -3.01 31.15
C ASN A 23 -56.99 -1.92 30.41
N ALA A 24 -56.36 -1.27 29.45
CA ALA A 24 -56.98 -0.90 28.17
C ALA A 24 -55.90 -0.53 27.17
N THR A 25 -55.55 -1.46 26.31
CA THR A 25 -54.77 -1.22 25.10
C THR A 25 -55.70 -0.64 24.02
N PRO A 26 -55.43 0.53 23.42
CA PRO A 26 -56.14 0.96 22.21
C PRO A 26 -55.66 0.13 21.00
N PRO A 27 -56.55 -0.16 20.04
CA PRO A 27 -56.19 -0.97 18.88
C PRO A 27 -55.21 -0.23 17.98
N ALA A 28 -54.15 -0.94 17.59
CA ALA A 28 -53.19 -0.50 16.55
C ALA A 28 -53.93 -0.31 15.22
N GLN A 29 -53.88 0.90 14.68
CA GLN A 29 -54.28 1.17 13.31
C GLN A 29 -53.25 0.54 12.38
N GLN A 30 -53.71 -0.38 11.52
CA GLN A 30 -52.92 -0.90 10.42
C GLN A 30 -52.69 0.19 9.38
N PRO A 31 -51.45 0.36 8.86
CA PRO A 31 -51.22 1.17 7.67
C PRO A 31 -51.86 0.52 6.45
N PRO A 32 -52.23 1.30 5.40
CA PRO A 32 -52.90 0.79 4.23
C PRO A 32 -52.00 -0.16 3.47
N ALA A 33 -52.59 -1.26 2.95
CA ALA A 33 -51.94 -2.25 2.14
C ALA A 33 -51.39 -1.63 0.86
N GLY A 34 -50.06 -1.59 0.74
CA GLY A 34 -49.36 -1.40 -0.53
C GLY A 34 -49.52 -2.66 -1.41
N PRO A 35 -49.32 -2.54 -2.73
CA PRO A 35 -49.57 -3.65 -3.64
C PRO A 35 -48.68 -4.84 -3.28
N SER A 36 -49.31 -6.00 -3.18
CA SER A 36 -48.67 -7.28 -2.93
C SER A 36 -47.64 -7.59 -4.03
N VAL A 37 -46.36 -7.43 -3.70
CA VAL A 37 -45.29 -8.05 -4.45
C VAL A 37 -45.33 -9.53 -4.05
N SER A 38 -45.78 -10.38 -4.95
CA SER A 38 -45.64 -11.82 -4.80
C SER A 38 -44.19 -12.15 -4.52
N ALA A 39 -43.94 -12.73 -3.35
CA ALA A 39 -42.67 -13.34 -3.01
C ALA A 39 -42.42 -14.44 -4.03
N VAL A 40 -41.58 -14.16 -5.01
CA VAL A 40 -40.93 -15.18 -5.81
C VAL A 40 -40.04 -15.92 -4.82
N ALA A 41 -40.43 -17.14 -4.49
CA ALA A 41 -39.55 -18.09 -3.82
C ALA A 41 -38.18 -18.06 -4.51
N PRO A 42 -37.07 -18.14 -3.76
CA PRO A 42 -35.77 -18.30 -4.41
C PRO A 42 -35.84 -19.56 -5.23
N GLY A 43 -35.98 -19.35 -6.54
CA GLY A 43 -35.81 -20.42 -7.51
C GLY A 43 -34.45 -20.98 -7.26
N THR A 44 -34.38 -22.22 -6.81
CA THR A 44 -33.19 -23.04 -6.91
C THR A 44 -32.81 -22.99 -8.39
N ALA A 45 -31.90 -22.06 -8.73
CA ALA A 45 -31.15 -22.16 -9.95
C ALA A 45 -30.45 -23.52 -9.84
N GLN A 46 -31.02 -24.52 -10.46
CA GLN A 46 -30.33 -25.76 -10.71
C GLN A 46 -29.09 -25.37 -11.51
N LEU A 47 -27.98 -25.20 -10.79
CA LEU A 47 -26.66 -25.26 -11.37
C LEU A 47 -26.63 -26.58 -12.12
N ALA A 48 -26.70 -26.51 -13.46
CA ALA A 48 -26.52 -27.65 -14.30
C ALA A 48 -25.24 -28.32 -13.85
N THR A 49 -25.36 -29.47 -13.19
CA THR A 49 -24.27 -30.41 -13.02
C THR A 49 -23.80 -30.75 -14.41
N SER A 50 -22.78 -30.07 -14.90
CA SER A 50 -22.16 -30.39 -16.17
C SER A 50 -21.55 -31.77 -16.04
N ALA A 51 -22.24 -32.74 -16.58
CA ALA A 51 -21.62 -34.01 -16.94
C ALA A 51 -20.37 -33.66 -17.76
N GLY A 52 -19.20 -34.13 -17.31
CA GLY A 52 -17.86 -34.11 -17.87
C GLY A 52 -17.60 -33.51 -19.26
N GLY A 53 -18.00 -32.25 -19.49
CA GLY A 53 -17.65 -31.51 -20.69
C GLY A 53 -16.26 -30.92 -20.58
N VAL A 54 -15.42 -31.13 -21.60
CA VAL A 54 -14.09 -30.54 -21.71
C VAL A 54 -14.23 -29.02 -21.59
N GLN A 55 -13.60 -28.43 -20.56
CA GLN A 55 -13.55 -26.98 -20.37
C GLN A 55 -12.76 -26.33 -21.53
N PRO A 56 -13.26 -25.20 -22.09
CA PRO A 56 -12.46 -24.42 -23.03
C PRO A 56 -11.13 -24.00 -22.40
N SER A 57 -10.04 -24.40 -23.01
CA SER A 57 -8.68 -24.18 -22.52
C SER A 57 -7.77 -23.70 -23.63
N SER A 58 -6.57 -23.28 -23.28
CA SER A 58 -5.50 -22.96 -24.21
C SER A 58 -4.19 -23.58 -23.74
N GLU A 59 -3.24 -23.79 -24.66
CA GLU A 59 -1.92 -24.31 -24.33
C GLU A 59 -1.11 -23.34 -23.45
N ALA A 60 -1.24 -22.03 -23.74
CA ALA A 60 -0.51 -20.99 -23.00
C ALA A 60 -1.10 -20.71 -21.61
N LEU A 61 -2.42 -20.82 -21.47
CA LEU A 61 -3.13 -20.51 -20.23
C LEU A 61 -4.22 -21.58 -19.99
N PRO A 62 -3.82 -22.78 -19.56
CA PRO A 62 -4.72 -23.91 -19.42
C PRO A 62 -5.72 -23.72 -18.27
N ILE A 63 -6.96 -24.15 -18.51
CA ILE A 63 -8.03 -24.25 -17.52
C ILE A 63 -8.48 -25.71 -17.48
N GLY A 64 -8.35 -26.32 -16.32
CA GLY A 64 -8.70 -27.74 -16.09
C GLY A 64 -9.93 -27.91 -15.19
N SER A 65 -10.28 -29.19 -14.95
CA SER A 65 -11.36 -29.56 -14.02
C SER A 65 -11.04 -29.29 -12.56
N GLU A 66 -9.74 -29.11 -12.26
CA GLU A 66 -9.24 -28.79 -10.91
C GLU A 66 -9.22 -27.29 -10.62
N ASP A 67 -9.66 -26.45 -11.55
CA ASP A 67 -9.71 -25.01 -11.34
C ASP A 67 -11.09 -24.56 -10.87
N PRO A 68 -11.18 -23.69 -9.86
CA PRO A 68 -12.45 -23.12 -9.47
C PRO A 68 -12.91 -22.11 -10.53
N VAL A 69 -14.15 -22.27 -10.97
CA VAL A 69 -14.73 -21.46 -12.05
C VAL A 69 -16.05 -20.84 -11.60
N TRP A 70 -16.17 -19.53 -11.80
CA TRP A 70 -17.43 -18.80 -11.76
C TRP A 70 -17.82 -18.38 -13.18
N GLY A 71 -19.08 -18.58 -13.53
CA GLY A 71 -19.63 -18.28 -14.86
C GLY A 71 -19.66 -19.47 -15.81
N ALA A 72 -20.24 -19.25 -17.00
CA ALA A 72 -20.42 -20.29 -17.98
C ALA A 72 -19.12 -20.71 -18.64
N ALA A 73 -18.92 -21.99 -18.89
CA ALA A 73 -17.74 -22.52 -19.57
C ALA A 73 -17.52 -21.90 -20.96
N THR A 74 -18.60 -21.49 -21.64
CA THR A 74 -18.57 -20.88 -22.96
C THR A 74 -18.71 -19.37 -22.94
N ALA A 75 -18.57 -18.71 -21.77
CA ALA A 75 -18.55 -17.25 -21.69
C ALA A 75 -17.46 -16.68 -22.62
N PRO A 76 -17.78 -15.64 -23.43
CA PRO A 76 -16.87 -15.11 -24.45
C PRO A 76 -15.60 -14.48 -23.84
N VAL A 77 -15.65 -14.04 -22.59
CA VAL A 77 -14.47 -13.48 -21.89
C VAL A 77 -14.16 -14.32 -20.65
N THR A 78 -12.91 -14.71 -20.53
CA THR A 78 -12.39 -15.40 -19.34
C THR A 78 -11.33 -14.54 -18.68
N LEU A 79 -11.52 -14.26 -17.39
CA LEU A 79 -10.58 -13.61 -16.50
C LEU A 79 -9.94 -14.71 -15.64
N VAL A 80 -8.65 -14.95 -15.81
CA VAL A 80 -7.86 -15.82 -14.93
C VAL A 80 -7.15 -14.93 -13.92
N GLU A 81 -7.43 -15.15 -12.63
CA GLU A 81 -6.85 -14.45 -11.48
C GLU A 81 -5.78 -15.32 -10.82
N PHE A 82 -4.55 -14.84 -10.75
CA PHE A 82 -3.47 -15.40 -9.91
C PHE A 82 -3.45 -14.65 -8.60
N SER A 83 -3.74 -15.33 -7.51
CA SER A 83 -4.05 -14.66 -6.24
C SER A 83 -3.49 -15.40 -5.02
N ASP A 84 -3.35 -14.65 -3.93
CA ASP A 84 -2.80 -15.08 -2.65
C ASP A 84 -3.74 -14.65 -1.52
N LEU A 85 -4.21 -15.59 -0.70
CA LEU A 85 -5.21 -15.33 0.34
C LEU A 85 -4.67 -14.45 1.48
N GLN A 86 -3.37 -14.31 1.61
CA GLN A 86 -2.75 -13.41 2.60
C GLN A 86 -2.40 -12.03 2.01
N CYS A 87 -2.40 -11.87 0.69
CA CYS A 87 -2.04 -10.60 0.05
C CYS A 87 -3.14 -9.53 0.24
N PRO A 88 -2.84 -8.37 0.85
CA PRO A 88 -3.84 -7.32 1.09
C PRO A 88 -4.36 -6.67 -0.21
N PHE A 89 -3.56 -6.70 -1.26
CA PHE A 89 -3.99 -6.22 -2.58
C PHE A 89 -4.98 -7.19 -3.24
N CYS A 90 -4.86 -8.50 -2.97
CA CYS A 90 -5.81 -9.52 -3.42
C CYS A 90 -7.17 -9.34 -2.74
N SER A 91 -7.20 -9.12 -1.42
CA SER A 91 -8.44 -8.80 -0.69
C SER A 91 -9.11 -7.54 -1.28
N ARG A 92 -8.35 -6.48 -1.51
CA ARG A 92 -8.90 -5.22 -2.03
C ARG A 92 -9.53 -5.35 -3.42
N VAL A 93 -8.95 -6.15 -4.31
CA VAL A 93 -9.45 -6.30 -5.68
C VAL A 93 -10.74 -7.13 -5.76
N GLN A 94 -11.09 -7.91 -4.74
CA GLN A 94 -12.30 -8.73 -4.75
C GLN A 94 -13.58 -7.91 -4.91
N LEU A 95 -13.64 -6.68 -4.38
CA LEU A 95 -14.76 -5.78 -4.61
C LEU A 95 -14.89 -5.41 -6.10
N THR A 96 -13.77 -5.22 -6.78
CA THR A 96 -13.74 -4.99 -8.22
C THR A 96 -14.21 -6.23 -8.98
N ILE A 97 -13.74 -7.44 -8.62
CA ILE A 97 -14.16 -8.70 -9.25
C ILE A 97 -15.67 -8.92 -9.08
N LYS A 98 -16.23 -8.70 -7.87
CA LYS A 98 -17.68 -8.78 -7.63
C LYS A 98 -18.47 -7.77 -8.48
N SER A 99 -17.95 -6.56 -8.64
CA SER A 99 -18.56 -5.54 -9.51
C SER A 99 -18.56 -5.97 -10.98
N LEU A 100 -17.48 -6.60 -11.45
CA LEU A 100 -17.40 -7.17 -12.80
C LEU A 100 -18.39 -8.33 -12.99
N GLN A 101 -18.47 -9.24 -12.02
CA GLN A 101 -19.43 -10.34 -12.02
C GLN A 101 -20.88 -9.83 -12.10
N ALA A 102 -21.21 -8.80 -11.33
CA ALA A 102 -22.53 -8.17 -11.36
C ALA A 102 -22.80 -7.44 -12.69
N LYS A 103 -21.81 -6.74 -13.26
CA LYS A 103 -21.96 -5.99 -14.52
C LYS A 103 -22.17 -6.88 -15.72
N TYR A 104 -21.36 -7.92 -15.88
CA TYR A 104 -21.35 -8.75 -17.10
C TYR A 104 -22.17 -10.03 -16.97
N GLY A 105 -22.39 -10.52 -15.76
CA GLY A 105 -23.11 -11.77 -15.51
C GLY A 105 -22.33 -13.02 -15.96
N PRO A 106 -22.83 -14.22 -15.59
CA PRO A 106 -22.11 -15.47 -15.81
C PRO A 106 -22.06 -15.92 -17.28
N ASN A 107 -22.91 -15.36 -18.15
CA ASN A 107 -22.93 -15.72 -19.57
C ASN A 107 -21.94 -14.90 -20.42
N GLN A 108 -21.45 -13.76 -19.94
CA GLN A 108 -20.49 -12.92 -20.66
C GLN A 108 -19.09 -13.02 -20.08
N LEU A 109 -18.97 -13.22 -18.75
CA LEU A 109 -17.72 -13.30 -18.03
C LEU A 109 -17.59 -14.63 -17.31
N ARG A 110 -16.45 -15.29 -17.47
CA ARG A 110 -16.00 -16.43 -16.68
C ARG A 110 -14.80 -15.98 -15.84
N VAL A 111 -14.80 -16.26 -14.54
CA VAL A 111 -13.69 -16.00 -13.64
C VAL A 111 -13.09 -17.34 -13.20
N VAL A 112 -11.79 -17.48 -13.34
CA VAL A 112 -11.02 -18.66 -12.95
C VAL A 112 -9.95 -18.24 -11.96
N PHE A 113 -9.87 -18.91 -10.83
CA PHE A 113 -8.88 -18.63 -9.82
C PHE A 113 -7.68 -19.59 -9.94
N LYS A 114 -6.48 -19.07 -9.77
CA LYS A 114 -5.23 -19.81 -9.72
C LYS A 114 -4.45 -19.42 -8.46
N HIS A 115 -3.98 -20.39 -7.72
CA HIS A 115 -3.20 -20.16 -6.52
C HIS A 115 -1.80 -19.64 -6.86
N ASN A 116 -1.42 -18.53 -6.24
CA ASN A 116 -0.05 -18.01 -6.31
C ASN A 116 0.40 -17.50 -4.94
N PRO A 117 0.49 -18.38 -3.91
CA PRO A 117 0.92 -18.00 -2.58
C PRO A 117 2.37 -17.51 -2.61
N LEU A 118 2.58 -16.26 -2.24
CA LEU A 118 3.90 -15.63 -2.25
C LEU A 118 4.76 -16.19 -1.11
N PRO A 119 6.04 -16.49 -1.33
CA PRO A 119 6.89 -17.23 -0.37
C PRO A 119 7.14 -16.47 0.94
N PHE A 120 6.91 -15.14 0.96
CA PHE A 120 7.04 -14.31 2.15
C PHE A 120 5.73 -14.16 2.95
N HIS A 121 4.63 -14.74 2.49
CA HIS A 121 3.35 -14.81 3.18
C HIS A 121 3.20 -16.16 3.91
N GLY A 122 3.56 -16.20 5.18
CA GLY A 122 3.67 -17.46 5.95
C GLY A 122 2.39 -18.32 5.99
N ASN A 123 1.20 -17.68 5.96
CA ASN A 123 -0.09 -18.36 5.99
C ASN A 123 -0.71 -18.55 4.59
N ALA A 124 -0.11 -18.02 3.52
CA ALA A 124 -0.69 -18.07 2.19
C ALA A 124 -0.75 -19.50 1.63
N ARG A 125 0.34 -20.25 1.75
CA ARG A 125 0.39 -21.65 1.26
C ARG A 125 -0.55 -22.59 2.05
N PRO A 126 -0.58 -22.58 3.39
CA PRO A 126 -1.60 -23.30 4.15
C PRO A 126 -3.03 -22.96 3.72
N ALA A 127 -3.34 -21.67 3.55
CA ALA A 127 -4.66 -21.22 3.13
C ALA A 127 -5.01 -21.67 1.70
N ALA A 128 -4.07 -21.63 0.76
CA ALA A 128 -4.25 -22.14 -0.59
C ALA A 128 -4.58 -23.64 -0.61
N LYS A 129 -3.89 -24.43 0.21
CA LYS A 129 -4.15 -25.87 0.35
C LYS A 129 -5.54 -26.17 0.91
N VAL A 130 -5.99 -25.38 1.91
CA VAL A 130 -7.35 -25.52 2.44
C VAL A 130 -8.39 -25.11 1.41
N ALA A 131 -8.17 -24.03 0.65
CA ALA A 131 -9.07 -23.58 -0.41
C ALA A 131 -9.19 -24.63 -1.54
N ASP A 132 -8.08 -25.23 -1.97
CA ASP A 132 -8.09 -26.33 -2.95
C ASP A 132 -8.88 -27.54 -2.41
N ALA A 133 -8.68 -27.92 -1.15
CA ALA A 133 -9.43 -28.98 -0.52
C ALA A 133 -10.93 -28.67 -0.40
N VAL A 134 -11.31 -27.41 -0.16
CA VAL A 134 -12.72 -26.95 -0.20
C VAL A 134 -13.29 -27.11 -1.59
N LEU A 135 -12.54 -26.76 -2.66
CA LEU A 135 -12.96 -27.00 -4.04
C LEU A 135 -13.27 -28.47 -4.31
N HIS A 136 -12.40 -29.35 -3.88
CA HIS A 136 -12.56 -30.80 -4.08
C HIS A 136 -13.78 -31.39 -3.36
N GLN A 137 -14.13 -30.84 -2.18
CA GLN A 137 -15.24 -31.35 -1.37
C GLN A 137 -16.60 -30.72 -1.74
N GLY A 138 -16.62 -29.43 -2.04
CA GLY A 138 -17.84 -28.64 -2.22
C GLY A 138 -17.98 -27.98 -3.60
N GLY A 139 -17.03 -28.19 -4.50
CA GLY A 139 -17.00 -27.59 -5.83
C GLY A 139 -16.78 -26.07 -5.83
N SER A 140 -16.85 -25.47 -7.01
CA SER A 140 -16.65 -24.02 -7.19
C SER A 140 -17.56 -23.15 -6.32
N PRO A 141 -18.85 -23.48 -6.06
CA PRO A 141 -19.68 -22.67 -5.18
C PRO A 141 -19.14 -22.57 -3.75
N ALA A 142 -18.71 -23.68 -3.16
CA ALA A 142 -18.11 -23.69 -1.82
C ALA A 142 -16.75 -22.99 -1.81
N PHE A 143 -15.95 -23.15 -2.87
CA PHE A 143 -14.67 -22.47 -3.03
C PHE A 143 -14.84 -20.93 -3.00
N TYR A 144 -15.73 -20.38 -3.84
CA TYR A 144 -15.93 -18.92 -3.88
C TYR A 144 -16.55 -18.38 -2.58
N ALA A 145 -17.45 -19.15 -1.94
CA ALA A 145 -17.95 -18.77 -0.61
C ALA A 145 -16.84 -18.76 0.46
N PHE A 146 -15.92 -19.73 0.42
CA PHE A 146 -14.76 -19.76 1.28
C PHE A 146 -13.79 -18.59 0.97
N LEU A 147 -13.55 -18.32 -0.31
CA LEU A 147 -12.71 -17.22 -0.77
C LEU A 147 -13.22 -15.86 -0.26
N ASP A 148 -14.54 -15.65 -0.33
CA ASP A 148 -15.18 -14.44 0.19
C ASP A 148 -14.89 -14.25 1.67
N LEU A 149 -15.09 -15.30 2.49
CA LEU A 149 -14.80 -15.26 3.93
C LEU A 149 -13.32 -15.01 4.20
N ALA A 150 -12.43 -15.68 3.46
CA ALA A 150 -10.99 -15.56 3.64
C ALA A 150 -10.48 -14.14 3.34
N PHE A 151 -11.03 -13.47 2.33
CA PHE A 151 -10.66 -12.09 2.03
C PHE A 151 -11.36 -11.05 2.90
N GLU A 152 -12.60 -11.27 3.30
CA GLU A 152 -13.34 -10.38 4.21
C GLU A 152 -12.70 -10.37 5.60
N GLU A 153 -12.32 -11.53 6.11
CA GLU A 153 -11.74 -11.71 7.43
C GLU A 153 -10.21 -11.93 7.39
N GLN A 154 -9.53 -11.49 6.33
CA GLN A 154 -8.12 -11.76 6.04
C GLN A 154 -7.17 -11.48 7.22
N GLN A 155 -7.48 -10.49 8.05
CA GLN A 155 -6.69 -10.14 9.24
C GLN A 155 -6.63 -11.26 10.30
N LYS A 156 -7.56 -12.23 10.22
CA LYS A 156 -7.64 -13.39 11.13
C LYS A 156 -6.96 -14.63 10.56
N LEU A 157 -6.37 -14.55 9.35
CA LEU A 157 -5.86 -15.70 8.61
C LEU A 157 -4.86 -16.53 9.42
N GLY A 158 -5.23 -17.76 9.72
CA GLY A 158 -4.49 -18.76 10.47
C GLY A 158 -5.34 -20.02 10.65
N ASP A 159 -4.81 -21.03 11.30
CA ASP A 159 -5.43 -22.38 11.39
C ASP A 159 -6.85 -22.34 11.99
N GLU A 160 -7.08 -21.54 13.04
CA GLU A 160 -8.38 -21.42 13.69
C GLU A 160 -9.42 -20.80 12.74
N ALA A 161 -9.05 -19.73 12.03
CA ALA A 161 -9.92 -19.08 11.08
C ALA A 161 -10.23 -19.97 9.87
N LEU A 162 -9.23 -20.68 9.34
CA LEU A 162 -9.42 -21.61 8.24
C LEU A 162 -10.43 -22.70 8.61
N ASN A 163 -10.33 -23.29 9.80
CA ASN A 163 -11.31 -24.25 10.31
C ASN A 163 -12.72 -23.66 10.41
N ALA A 164 -12.83 -22.46 10.97
CA ALA A 164 -14.13 -21.78 11.12
C ALA A 164 -14.76 -21.44 9.76
N TRP A 165 -13.98 -21.00 8.77
CA TRP A 165 -14.50 -20.68 7.43
C TRP A 165 -14.94 -21.93 6.68
N VAL A 166 -14.20 -23.06 6.80
CA VAL A 166 -14.62 -24.35 6.23
C VAL A 166 -15.97 -24.79 6.79
N ALA A 167 -16.18 -24.69 8.11
CA ALA A 167 -17.45 -25.03 8.74
C ALA A 167 -18.59 -24.09 8.26
N ARG A 168 -18.30 -22.79 8.10
CA ARG A 168 -19.27 -21.78 7.62
C ARG A 168 -19.75 -22.03 6.18
N VAL A 169 -18.91 -22.62 5.33
CA VAL A 169 -19.30 -23.02 3.98
C VAL A 169 -19.97 -24.41 3.93
N GLY A 170 -20.30 -24.98 5.09
CA GLY A 170 -21.07 -26.23 5.21
C GLY A 170 -20.26 -27.51 5.03
N LEU A 171 -18.92 -27.44 5.14
CA LEU A 171 -18.03 -28.61 5.01
C LEU A 171 -17.46 -29.03 6.37
N ASP A 172 -17.06 -30.31 6.47
CA ASP A 172 -16.40 -30.84 7.66
C ASP A 172 -14.90 -30.43 7.66
N PRO A 173 -14.45 -29.59 8.63
CA PRO A 173 -13.05 -29.17 8.71
C PRO A 173 -12.06 -30.32 8.78
N ALA A 174 -12.40 -31.41 9.49
CA ALA A 174 -11.51 -32.57 9.62
C ALA A 174 -11.30 -33.29 8.29
N VAL A 175 -12.33 -33.33 7.42
CA VAL A 175 -12.24 -33.91 6.07
C VAL A 175 -11.41 -33.02 5.17
N VAL A 176 -11.71 -31.71 5.16
CA VAL A 176 -10.99 -30.71 4.34
C VAL A 176 -9.51 -30.65 4.71
N LEU A 177 -9.17 -30.61 6.02
CA LEU A 177 -7.76 -30.52 6.46
C LEU A 177 -6.96 -31.79 6.13
N ARG A 178 -7.59 -32.98 6.23
CA ARG A 178 -6.92 -34.21 5.76
C ARG A 178 -6.61 -34.14 4.27
N ARG A 179 -7.55 -33.64 3.45
CA ARG A 179 -7.33 -33.46 2.02
C ARG A 179 -6.24 -32.41 1.75
N ALA A 180 -6.26 -31.27 2.45
CA ALA A 180 -5.25 -30.23 2.35
C ALA A 180 -3.82 -30.74 2.67
N GLY A 181 -3.69 -31.80 3.46
CA GLY A 181 -2.42 -32.44 3.78
C GLY A 181 -1.89 -33.42 2.74
N LEU A 182 -2.66 -33.72 1.68
CA LEU A 182 -2.24 -34.70 0.67
C LEU A 182 -1.23 -34.09 -0.33
N PRO A 183 -0.32 -34.92 -0.88
CA PRO A 183 0.63 -34.48 -1.90
C PRO A 183 -0.02 -33.87 -3.14
N GLU A 184 -1.14 -34.40 -3.60
CA GLU A 184 -1.86 -33.94 -4.80
C GLU A 184 -2.32 -32.49 -4.67
N THR A 185 -2.66 -32.03 -3.45
CA THR A 185 -2.98 -30.63 -3.18
C THR A 185 -1.74 -29.74 -3.29
N ASP A 186 -0.60 -30.16 -2.79
CA ASP A 186 0.66 -29.44 -3.01
C ASP A 186 1.04 -29.38 -4.48
N ASP A 187 0.91 -30.49 -5.21
CA ASP A 187 1.19 -30.55 -6.66
C ASP A 187 0.31 -29.58 -7.45
N LYS A 188 -0.97 -29.42 -7.07
CA LYS A 188 -1.86 -28.42 -7.69
C LYS A 188 -1.37 -27.00 -7.46
N ILE A 189 -1.01 -26.66 -6.22
CA ILE A 189 -0.47 -25.33 -5.89
C ILE A 189 0.83 -25.07 -6.66
N GLU A 190 1.74 -26.04 -6.74
CA GLU A 190 2.99 -25.90 -7.50
C GLU A 190 2.72 -25.72 -9.01
N ARG A 191 1.76 -26.45 -9.59
CA ARG A 191 1.38 -26.26 -11.01
C ARG A 191 0.86 -24.84 -11.27
N ASP A 192 0.07 -24.29 -10.34
CA ASP A 192 -0.44 -22.92 -10.47
C ASP A 192 0.67 -21.86 -10.34
N ILE A 193 1.60 -22.04 -9.39
CA ILE A 193 2.79 -21.18 -9.23
C ILE A 193 3.66 -21.26 -10.48
N ALA A 194 3.92 -22.45 -11.01
CA ALA A 194 4.69 -22.63 -12.24
C ALA A 194 4.00 -21.96 -13.46
N LEU A 195 2.68 -22.08 -13.53
CA LEU A 195 1.90 -21.39 -14.57
C LEU A 195 1.98 -19.87 -14.40
N ALA A 196 1.86 -19.36 -13.16
CA ALA A 196 1.99 -17.93 -12.87
C ALA A 196 3.35 -17.40 -13.35
N ALA A 197 4.45 -18.09 -13.05
CA ALA A 197 5.77 -17.76 -13.53
C ALA A 197 5.86 -17.81 -15.07
N LYS A 198 5.35 -18.91 -15.69
CA LYS A 198 5.34 -19.09 -17.14
C LYS A 198 4.63 -17.95 -17.88
N VAL A 199 3.55 -17.41 -17.31
CA VAL A 199 2.78 -16.32 -17.93
C VAL A 199 3.17 -14.94 -17.43
N GLY A 200 4.24 -14.79 -16.66
CA GLY A 200 4.73 -13.50 -16.14
C GLY A 200 3.81 -12.89 -15.07
N ALA A 201 3.11 -13.71 -14.28
CA ALA A 201 2.33 -13.29 -13.12
C ALA A 201 3.18 -13.37 -11.84
N ASN A 202 4.30 -12.64 -11.81
CA ASN A 202 5.34 -12.73 -10.77
C ASN A 202 4.95 -12.12 -9.41
N GLY A 203 3.76 -11.52 -9.31
CA GLY A 203 3.18 -10.96 -8.08
C GLY A 203 1.68 -11.14 -8.03
N THR A 204 1.06 -10.77 -6.88
CA THR A 204 -0.38 -10.91 -6.68
C THR A 204 -1.05 -9.60 -6.27
N PRO A 205 -2.30 -9.32 -6.73
CA PRO A 205 -3.02 -10.09 -7.74
C PRO A 205 -2.47 -9.85 -9.15
N ALA A 206 -2.55 -10.86 -10.02
CA ALA A 206 -2.26 -10.70 -11.44
C ALA A 206 -3.37 -11.37 -12.27
N PHE A 207 -3.69 -10.79 -13.42
CA PHE A 207 -4.81 -11.20 -14.22
C PHE A 207 -4.40 -11.48 -15.67
N ARG A 208 -5.13 -12.42 -16.30
CA ARG A 208 -5.10 -12.66 -17.74
C ARG A 208 -6.53 -12.68 -18.26
N ILE A 209 -6.91 -11.64 -19.00
CA ILE A 209 -8.26 -11.49 -19.56
C ILE A 209 -8.21 -11.92 -21.01
N ASN A 210 -8.69 -13.11 -21.32
CA ASN A 210 -8.50 -13.74 -22.64
C ASN A 210 -7.03 -13.64 -23.13
N GLY A 211 -6.06 -13.76 -22.24
CA GLY A 211 -4.63 -13.64 -22.53
C GLY A 211 -4.02 -12.24 -22.36
N VAL A 212 -4.84 -11.18 -22.35
CA VAL A 212 -4.35 -9.80 -22.07
C VAL A 212 -3.89 -9.69 -20.63
N ALA A 213 -2.67 -9.24 -20.40
CA ALA A 213 -2.10 -9.11 -19.07
C ALA A 213 -2.59 -7.84 -18.35
N LEU A 214 -2.97 -7.98 -17.08
CA LEU A 214 -3.24 -6.87 -16.18
C LEU A 214 -2.67 -7.22 -14.80
N SER A 215 -1.84 -6.36 -14.21
CA SER A 215 -1.15 -6.62 -12.94
C SER A 215 -1.59 -5.67 -11.84
N GLY A 216 -1.69 -6.20 -10.61
CA GLY A 216 -2.03 -5.44 -9.42
C GLY A 216 -3.54 -5.20 -9.24
N ALA A 217 -3.90 -4.65 -8.08
CA ALA A 217 -5.28 -4.29 -7.75
C ALA A 217 -5.68 -2.98 -8.47
N GLN A 218 -5.92 -3.08 -9.76
CA GLN A 218 -6.31 -1.97 -10.62
C GLN A 218 -7.76 -1.52 -10.37
N PRO A 219 -8.12 -0.28 -10.70
CA PRO A 219 -9.49 0.21 -10.63
C PRO A 219 -10.39 -0.47 -11.66
N LEU A 220 -11.72 -0.41 -11.44
CA LEU A 220 -12.73 -1.08 -12.24
C LEU A 220 -12.62 -0.77 -13.75
N ASP A 221 -12.30 0.49 -14.09
CA ASP A 221 -12.21 0.94 -15.49
C ASP A 221 -11.11 0.23 -16.28
N ALA A 222 -10.00 -0.11 -15.64
CA ALA A 222 -8.93 -0.86 -16.28
C ALA A 222 -9.38 -2.26 -16.71
N PHE A 223 -10.18 -2.93 -15.88
CA PHE A 223 -10.77 -4.23 -16.22
C PHE A 223 -11.86 -4.12 -17.28
N THR A 224 -12.79 -3.16 -17.11
CA THR A 224 -13.92 -3.02 -18.05
C THR A 224 -13.46 -2.67 -19.44
N SER A 225 -12.43 -1.82 -19.58
CA SER A 225 -11.84 -1.47 -20.88
C SER A 225 -11.35 -2.70 -21.64
N ILE A 226 -10.68 -3.64 -20.95
CA ILE A 226 -10.20 -4.87 -21.58
C ILE A 226 -11.37 -5.83 -21.86
N ILE A 227 -12.28 -6.02 -20.90
CA ILE A 227 -13.41 -6.94 -21.05
C ILE A 227 -14.32 -6.50 -22.20
N ASP A 228 -14.65 -5.21 -22.28
CA ASP A 228 -15.51 -4.66 -23.34
C ASP A 228 -14.87 -4.85 -24.73
N ALA A 229 -13.57 -4.63 -24.87
CA ALA A 229 -12.82 -4.89 -26.10
C ALA A 229 -12.83 -6.39 -26.47
N GLU A 230 -12.65 -7.27 -25.48
CA GLU A 230 -12.66 -8.71 -25.68
C GLU A 230 -14.06 -9.26 -26.03
N LEU A 231 -15.14 -8.67 -25.50
CA LEU A 231 -16.52 -9.00 -25.89
C LEU A 231 -16.75 -8.68 -27.36
N VAL A 232 -16.27 -7.53 -27.85
CA VAL A 232 -16.39 -7.17 -29.28
C VAL A 232 -15.60 -8.15 -30.15
N ALA A 233 -14.37 -8.48 -29.77
CA ALA A 233 -13.52 -9.41 -30.50
C ALA A 233 -14.11 -10.85 -30.54
N ALA A 234 -14.65 -11.31 -29.40
CA ALA A 234 -15.32 -12.61 -29.31
C ALA A 234 -16.59 -12.69 -30.18
N ALA A 235 -17.39 -11.61 -30.21
CA ALA A 235 -18.57 -11.51 -31.07
C ALA A 235 -18.20 -11.56 -32.56
N ASP A 236 -17.08 -10.94 -32.95
CA ASP A 236 -16.56 -11.01 -34.32
C ASP A 236 -16.16 -12.44 -34.71
N LEU A 237 -15.45 -13.15 -33.81
CA LEU A 237 -15.14 -14.57 -34.00
C LEU A 237 -16.41 -15.43 -34.19
N GLY A 238 -17.44 -15.18 -33.38
CA GLY A 238 -18.73 -15.86 -33.52
C GLY A 238 -19.38 -15.61 -34.87
N ARG A 239 -19.36 -14.36 -35.38
CA ARG A 239 -19.84 -14.02 -36.73
C ARG A 239 -19.06 -14.74 -37.85
N LYS A 240 -17.79 -15.01 -37.62
CA LYS A 240 -16.89 -15.74 -38.53
C LYS A 240 -17.01 -17.26 -38.38
N GLY A 241 -17.93 -17.77 -37.55
CA GLY A 241 -18.22 -19.19 -37.40
C GLY A 241 -17.35 -19.91 -36.35
N THR A 242 -16.60 -19.20 -35.52
CA THR A 242 -15.83 -19.83 -34.44
C THR A 242 -16.79 -20.39 -33.38
N PRO A 243 -16.75 -21.71 -33.06
CA PRO A 243 -17.56 -22.26 -31.98
C PRO A 243 -17.29 -21.58 -30.63
N ALA A 244 -18.33 -21.39 -29.82
CA ALA A 244 -18.18 -20.72 -28.50
C ALA A 244 -17.10 -21.36 -27.61
N ALA A 245 -16.98 -22.70 -27.64
CA ALA A 245 -15.94 -23.42 -26.91
C ALA A 245 -14.50 -23.13 -27.40
N ALA A 246 -14.32 -22.65 -28.62
CA ALA A 246 -13.01 -22.35 -29.18
C ALA A 246 -12.61 -20.86 -29.01
N VAL A 247 -13.54 -19.98 -28.61
CA VAL A 247 -13.31 -18.55 -28.51
C VAL A 247 -12.16 -18.23 -27.53
N TYR A 248 -12.21 -18.82 -26.34
CA TYR A 248 -11.15 -18.60 -25.32
C TYR A 248 -9.74 -18.93 -25.85
N GLY A 249 -9.57 -20.16 -26.39
CA GLY A 249 -8.27 -20.57 -26.93
C GLY A 249 -7.80 -19.68 -28.08
N THR A 250 -8.71 -19.30 -28.98
CA THR A 250 -8.40 -18.40 -30.11
C THR A 250 -7.97 -16.99 -29.62
N ARG A 251 -8.70 -16.45 -28.60
CA ARG A 251 -8.36 -15.13 -28.07
C ARG A 251 -7.04 -15.17 -27.29
N VAL A 252 -6.81 -16.21 -26.47
CA VAL A 252 -5.53 -16.35 -25.77
C VAL A 252 -4.38 -16.46 -26.78
N ALA A 253 -4.50 -17.26 -27.85
CA ALA A 253 -3.48 -17.36 -28.87
C ALA A 253 -3.17 -16.01 -29.56
N ALA A 254 -4.18 -15.15 -29.70
CA ALA A 254 -4.01 -13.83 -30.32
C ALA A 254 -3.42 -12.77 -29.34
N ASN A 255 -3.74 -12.85 -28.06
CA ASN A 255 -3.40 -11.82 -27.06
C ASN A 255 -2.21 -12.19 -26.18
N TYR A 256 -1.95 -13.51 -26.02
CA TYR A 256 -0.87 -13.94 -25.16
C TYR A 256 0.47 -13.57 -25.80
N VAL A 257 1.12 -12.61 -25.20
CA VAL A 257 2.54 -12.35 -25.41
C VAL A 257 3.24 -13.16 -24.33
N ALA A 258 3.95 -14.23 -24.73
CA ALA A 258 4.84 -14.91 -23.80
C ALA A 258 5.68 -13.84 -23.13
N PRO A 259 5.80 -13.84 -21.77
CA PRO A 259 6.84 -13.03 -21.18
C PRO A 259 8.06 -13.40 -22.01
N LYS A 260 8.75 -12.37 -22.57
CA LYS A 260 10.09 -12.65 -23.09
C LYS A 260 10.67 -13.56 -22.04
N PRO A 261 11.23 -14.77 -22.39
CA PRO A 261 12.00 -15.44 -21.39
C PRO A 261 12.76 -14.29 -20.76
N GLU A 262 12.61 -14.05 -19.45
CA GLU A 262 13.71 -13.43 -18.78
C GLU A 262 14.81 -14.29 -19.36
N ALA A 263 15.41 -13.87 -20.47
CA ALA A 263 16.75 -14.21 -20.79
C ALA A 263 17.31 -14.18 -19.39
N GLU A 264 17.95 -15.25 -18.88
CA GLU A 264 18.75 -14.98 -17.70
C GLU A 264 19.24 -13.59 -18.01
N ASP A 265 18.38 -12.62 -17.68
CA ASP A 265 18.70 -11.23 -17.88
C ASP A 265 19.91 -11.19 -16.98
N GLU A 266 21.02 -11.28 -17.63
CA GLU A 266 22.11 -10.52 -17.06
C GLU A 266 21.42 -9.24 -16.71
N PRO A 267 21.11 -9.05 -15.39
CA PRO A 267 20.11 -8.08 -14.90
C PRO A 267 20.44 -6.86 -15.67
N GLU A 268 19.48 -6.32 -16.48
CA GLU A 268 19.73 -5.20 -17.38
C GLU A 268 20.52 -4.29 -16.50
N GLN A 269 21.84 -4.43 -16.64
CA GLN A 269 22.78 -3.90 -15.65
C GLN A 269 22.50 -2.44 -15.84
N ASP A 270 21.76 -1.87 -14.90
CA ASP A 270 21.57 -0.44 -14.84
C ASP A 270 23.01 0.09 -14.83
N LEU A 271 23.57 0.25 -16.05
CA LEU A 271 24.98 0.64 -16.25
C LEU A 271 25.23 2.03 -15.69
N VAL A 272 24.16 2.65 -15.19
CA VAL A 272 24.22 3.93 -14.47
C VAL A 272 24.94 3.72 -13.16
N ILE A 273 26.03 4.44 -13.01
CA ILE A 273 26.71 4.57 -11.74
C ILE A 273 26.02 5.67 -10.92
N TRP A 274 25.39 5.27 -9.85
CA TRP A 274 24.63 6.15 -8.96
C TRP A 274 25.51 6.74 -7.86
N LYS A 275 25.35 8.01 -7.55
CA LYS A 275 26.15 8.75 -6.57
C LYS A 275 25.60 8.58 -5.16
N LEU A 276 26.01 7.52 -4.46
CA LEU A 276 25.57 7.25 -3.11
C LEU A 276 26.52 7.78 -2.03
N PRO A 277 25.98 8.49 -1.01
CA PRO A 277 26.78 8.90 0.14
C PRO A 277 27.04 7.69 1.05
N VAL A 278 28.30 7.53 1.47
CA VAL A 278 28.73 6.45 2.38
C VAL A 278 29.22 6.96 3.72
N LYS A 279 29.47 8.27 3.85
CA LYS A 279 30.02 8.88 5.06
C LYS A 279 29.07 8.71 6.26
N GLY A 280 29.63 8.32 7.38
CA GLY A 280 28.90 8.23 8.66
C GLY A 280 28.09 6.93 8.84
N ALA A 281 27.97 6.08 7.82
CA ALA A 281 27.31 4.78 7.94
C ALA A 281 28.27 3.70 8.46
N PRO A 282 27.77 2.71 9.22
CA PRO A 282 28.60 1.58 9.65
C PRO A 282 28.99 0.72 8.45
N SER A 283 30.19 0.13 8.51
CA SER A 283 30.69 -0.70 7.42
C SER A 283 31.52 -1.90 7.89
N MET A 284 31.50 -2.95 7.09
CA MET A 284 32.38 -4.12 7.19
C MET A 284 33.46 -4.06 6.13
N GLY A 285 34.66 -4.56 6.41
CA GLY A 285 35.81 -4.53 5.49
C GLY A 285 36.70 -3.29 5.65
N PRO A 286 37.79 -3.20 4.86
CA PRO A 286 38.79 -2.13 5.02
C PRO A 286 38.28 -0.78 4.52
N SER A 287 38.69 0.29 5.19
CA SER A 287 38.27 1.67 4.86
C SER A 287 38.80 2.16 3.52
N ASP A 288 39.90 1.59 3.03
CA ASP A 288 40.55 1.88 1.74
C ASP A 288 40.23 0.83 0.65
N ALA A 289 39.15 0.06 0.83
CA ALA A 289 38.68 -0.90 -0.16
C ALA A 289 38.42 -0.24 -1.51
N LEU A 290 38.79 -0.94 -2.58
CA LEU A 290 38.61 -0.48 -3.96
C LEU A 290 37.16 -0.54 -4.42
N VAL A 291 36.39 -1.46 -3.86
CA VAL A 291 34.95 -1.63 -4.15
C VAL A 291 34.15 -1.42 -2.87
N THR A 292 33.23 -0.48 -2.94
CA THR A 292 32.28 -0.19 -1.86
C THR A 292 30.89 -0.67 -2.28
N ILE A 293 30.31 -1.55 -1.49
CA ILE A 293 28.93 -2.04 -1.66
C ILE A 293 28.06 -1.31 -0.64
N VAL A 294 27.06 -0.54 -1.09
CA VAL A 294 26.04 0.03 -0.22
C VAL A 294 24.85 -0.92 -0.19
N GLN A 295 24.54 -1.45 0.97
CA GLN A 295 23.45 -2.42 1.18
C GLN A 295 22.31 -1.76 1.96
N PHE A 296 21.11 -1.74 1.37
CA PHE A 296 19.87 -1.40 2.05
C PHE A 296 19.19 -2.68 2.53
N SER A 297 18.95 -2.77 3.83
CA SER A 297 18.55 -4.01 4.47
C SER A 297 17.46 -3.83 5.53
N ASP A 298 16.74 -4.94 5.80
CA ASP A 298 15.66 -5.06 6.76
C ASP A 298 15.85 -6.35 7.56
N TYR A 299 15.93 -6.27 8.88
CA TYR A 299 16.22 -7.42 9.73
C TYR A 299 15.14 -8.49 9.75
N GLN A 300 13.89 -8.16 9.44
CA GLN A 300 12.79 -9.11 9.36
C GLN A 300 12.66 -9.73 7.96
N CYS A 301 13.30 -9.17 6.94
CA CYS A 301 13.22 -9.66 5.58
C CYS A 301 13.99 -10.98 5.41
N PRO A 302 13.34 -12.08 4.98
CA PRO A 302 14.01 -13.37 4.79
C PRO A 302 15.07 -13.33 3.69
N TYR A 303 14.87 -12.50 2.67
CA TYR A 303 15.85 -12.32 1.59
C TYR A 303 17.09 -11.57 2.07
N CYS A 304 16.94 -10.62 3.03
CA CYS A 304 18.09 -9.95 3.64
C CYS A 304 18.92 -10.92 4.47
N ARG A 305 18.26 -11.80 5.23
CA ARG A 305 18.96 -12.86 5.98
C ARG A 305 19.79 -13.77 5.07
N ARG A 306 19.24 -14.16 3.91
CA ARG A 306 19.98 -14.96 2.92
C ARG A 306 21.16 -14.17 2.32
N ALA A 307 20.96 -12.90 2.03
CA ALA A 307 22.00 -12.03 1.46
C ALA A 307 23.18 -11.79 2.41
N GLU A 308 22.97 -11.84 3.74
CA GLU A 308 24.07 -11.74 4.71
C GLU A 308 25.12 -12.86 4.54
N THR A 309 24.67 -14.08 4.25
CA THR A 309 25.59 -15.19 3.96
C THR A 309 26.43 -14.87 2.71
N THR A 310 25.80 -14.42 1.64
CA THR A 310 26.46 -14.01 0.41
C THR A 310 27.47 -12.85 0.63
N MET A 311 27.11 -11.85 1.44
CA MET A 311 28.02 -10.74 1.75
C MET A 311 29.23 -11.20 2.58
N ASN A 312 29.04 -12.12 3.53
CA ASN A 312 30.15 -12.67 4.32
C ASN A 312 31.11 -13.50 3.44
N GLU A 313 30.58 -14.29 2.49
CA GLU A 313 31.39 -15.05 1.53
C GLU A 313 32.15 -14.10 0.59
N LEU A 314 31.52 -13.03 0.14
CA LEU A 314 32.15 -12.03 -0.72
C LEU A 314 33.28 -11.29 0.00
N LEU A 315 33.07 -10.88 1.26
CA LEU A 315 34.10 -10.26 2.09
C LEU A 315 35.28 -11.22 2.37
N ALA A 316 35.01 -12.50 2.56
CA ALA A 316 36.05 -13.53 2.72
C ALA A 316 36.84 -13.73 1.43
N ARG A 317 36.20 -13.63 0.25
CA ARG A 317 36.86 -13.78 -1.06
C ARG A 317 37.71 -12.55 -1.43
N TYR A 318 37.28 -11.34 -1.03
CA TYR A 318 37.95 -10.05 -1.34
C TYR A 318 38.30 -9.25 -0.07
N PRO A 319 39.09 -9.81 0.87
CA PRO A 319 39.25 -9.22 2.21
C PRO A 319 39.97 -7.87 2.25
N LYS A 320 40.68 -7.51 1.16
CA LYS A 320 41.41 -6.24 1.03
C LYS A 320 40.75 -5.25 0.10
N ASP A 321 39.81 -5.71 -0.73
CA ASP A 321 39.32 -4.91 -1.85
C ASP A 321 37.84 -4.57 -1.76
N VAL A 322 37.09 -5.24 -0.89
CA VAL A 322 35.65 -5.02 -0.73
C VAL A 322 35.33 -4.52 0.67
N ARG A 323 34.49 -3.50 0.75
CA ARG A 323 33.76 -3.12 1.99
C ARG A 323 32.26 -3.05 1.72
N VAL A 324 31.47 -3.36 2.74
CA VAL A 324 30.01 -3.26 2.72
C VAL A 324 29.55 -2.17 3.69
N VAL A 325 28.85 -1.16 3.19
CA VAL A 325 28.25 -0.05 3.95
C VAL A 325 26.80 -0.39 4.19
N LEU A 326 26.37 -0.38 5.44
CA LEU A 326 25.04 -0.84 5.86
C LEU A 326 24.09 0.33 6.05
N ARG A 327 22.90 0.26 5.41
CA ARG A 327 21.81 1.22 5.49
C ARG A 327 20.53 0.54 5.93
N GLN A 328 19.80 1.19 6.83
CA GLN A 328 18.56 0.67 7.40
C GLN A 328 17.36 0.99 6.51
N ASN A 329 16.63 -0.03 6.03
CA ASN A 329 15.41 0.17 5.27
C ASN A 329 14.28 -0.74 5.77
N PRO A 330 13.83 -0.59 7.04
CA PRO A 330 12.71 -1.35 7.58
C PRO A 330 11.45 -1.11 6.75
N LEU A 331 10.87 -2.21 6.23
CA LEU A 331 9.67 -2.15 5.40
C LEU A 331 8.42 -2.02 6.28
N PRO A 332 7.39 -1.28 5.86
CA PRO A 332 6.24 -0.95 6.71
C PRO A 332 5.37 -2.17 7.09
N PHE A 333 5.46 -3.26 6.34
CA PHE A 333 4.77 -4.52 6.62
C PHE A 333 5.60 -5.51 7.44
N HIS A 334 6.79 -5.10 7.89
CA HIS A 334 7.67 -5.85 8.79
C HIS A 334 7.68 -5.18 10.18
N PRO A 335 6.72 -5.49 11.07
CA PRO A 335 6.54 -4.75 12.33
C PRO A 335 7.72 -4.86 13.30
N ARG A 336 8.56 -5.88 13.17
CA ARG A 336 9.72 -6.09 14.03
C ARG A 336 11.03 -5.50 13.46
N ALA A 337 11.03 -5.07 12.20
CA ALA A 337 12.21 -4.52 11.53
C ALA A 337 12.66 -3.19 12.16
N LEU A 338 11.73 -2.28 12.44
CA LEU A 338 12.04 -0.97 13.01
C LEU A 338 12.59 -1.06 14.45
N PRO A 339 12.01 -1.86 15.38
CA PRO A 339 12.62 -2.13 16.68
C PRO A 339 14.03 -2.71 16.60
N ALA A 340 14.26 -3.65 15.67
CA ALA A 340 15.57 -4.27 15.45
C ALA A 340 16.61 -3.26 14.94
N ALA A 341 16.24 -2.39 13.98
CA ALA A 341 17.09 -1.32 13.50
C ALA A 341 17.47 -0.34 14.61
N ASN A 342 16.52 0.02 15.48
CA ASN A 342 16.80 0.87 16.64
C ASN A 342 17.78 0.20 17.62
N LEU A 343 17.69 -1.13 17.85
CA LEU A 343 18.67 -1.84 18.67
C LEU A 343 20.08 -1.75 18.06
N ALA A 344 20.21 -2.02 16.76
CA ALA A 344 21.51 -1.99 16.10
C ALA A 344 22.17 -0.61 16.19
N LEU A 345 21.40 0.45 15.93
CA LEU A 345 21.87 1.83 16.03
C LEU A 345 22.14 2.24 17.48
N GLU A 346 21.35 1.77 18.45
CA GLU A 346 21.64 2.03 19.87
C GLU A 346 22.91 1.32 20.32
N ALA A 347 23.18 0.09 19.82
CA ALA A 347 24.46 -0.58 20.07
C ALA A 347 25.63 0.27 19.54
N ARG A 348 25.47 0.83 18.34
CA ARG A 348 26.44 1.77 17.76
C ARG A 348 26.64 3.02 18.62
N ALA A 349 25.54 3.64 19.02
CA ALA A 349 25.56 4.88 19.82
C ALA A 349 26.21 4.69 21.19
N GLN A 350 26.13 3.49 21.78
CA GLN A 350 26.73 3.19 23.06
C GLN A 350 28.19 2.71 22.95
N LYS A 351 28.53 1.96 21.89
CA LYS A 351 29.81 1.20 21.84
C LYS A 351 30.50 1.22 20.46
N GLY A 352 30.03 2.03 19.53
CA GLY A 352 30.63 2.18 18.21
C GLY A 352 30.29 1.07 17.22
N ASP A 353 30.94 1.13 16.06
CA ASP A 353 30.63 0.30 14.90
C ASP A 353 30.83 -1.21 15.17
N ALA A 354 31.79 -1.61 15.99
CA ALA A 354 31.99 -3.01 16.35
C ALA A 354 30.76 -3.62 17.04
N ALA A 355 30.12 -2.87 17.95
CA ALA A 355 28.89 -3.33 18.60
C ALA A 355 27.69 -3.34 17.66
N PHE A 356 27.62 -2.40 16.71
CA PHE A 356 26.64 -2.41 15.64
C PHE A 356 26.76 -3.70 14.79
N LEU A 357 27.97 -4.01 14.33
CA LEU A 357 28.21 -5.17 13.47
C LEU A 357 27.89 -6.49 14.18
N GLU A 358 28.20 -6.61 15.46
CA GLU A 358 27.82 -7.77 16.25
C GLU A 358 26.29 -7.85 16.46
N ALA A 359 25.64 -6.71 16.69
CA ALA A 359 24.18 -6.65 16.73
C ALA A 359 23.57 -7.05 15.38
N ASN A 360 24.08 -6.49 14.27
CA ASN A 360 23.64 -6.80 12.91
C ASN A 360 23.67 -8.31 12.64
N ARG A 361 24.80 -8.96 12.90
CA ARG A 361 24.94 -10.41 12.71
C ARG A 361 23.90 -11.20 13.49
N ARG A 362 23.74 -10.91 14.79
CA ARG A 362 22.81 -11.63 15.66
C ARG A 362 21.34 -11.38 15.34
N LEU A 363 21.00 -10.18 14.87
CA LEU A 363 19.63 -9.85 14.47
C LEU A 363 19.18 -10.66 13.26
N PHE A 364 20.07 -10.96 12.32
CA PHE A 364 19.75 -11.82 11.18
C PHE A 364 19.70 -13.33 11.56
N GLU A 365 20.41 -13.75 12.60
CA GLU A 365 20.41 -15.14 13.07
C GLU A 365 19.23 -15.45 14.00
N GLY A 366 18.76 -14.45 14.76
CA GLY A 366 17.81 -14.60 15.86
C GLY A 366 16.34 -14.41 15.47
N LYS A 367 15.51 -14.52 16.50
CA LYS A 367 14.14 -14.03 16.50
C LYS A 367 14.14 -12.54 16.87
N LEU A 368 13.10 -11.81 16.50
CA LEU A 368 13.03 -10.36 16.67
C LEU A 368 11.90 -9.91 17.61
N GLU A 369 11.39 -10.83 18.44
CA GLU A 369 10.41 -10.44 19.45
C GLU A 369 11.05 -9.51 20.49
N GLU A 370 10.26 -8.74 21.21
CA GLU A 370 10.79 -7.75 22.15
C GLU A 370 11.71 -8.39 23.21
N SER A 371 11.33 -9.56 23.71
CA SER A 371 12.14 -10.32 24.65
C SER A 371 13.52 -10.73 24.07
N ASP A 372 13.56 -11.09 22.78
CA ASP A 372 14.79 -11.47 22.10
C ASP A 372 15.70 -10.25 21.89
N LEU A 373 15.11 -9.11 21.50
CA LEU A 373 15.84 -7.86 21.37
C LEU A 373 16.45 -7.39 22.70
N LEU A 374 15.68 -7.48 23.80
CA LEU A 374 16.19 -7.13 25.13
C LEU A 374 17.28 -8.11 25.61
N ALA A 375 17.12 -9.41 25.35
CA ALA A 375 18.12 -10.43 25.65
C ALA A 375 19.43 -10.19 24.85
N LEU A 376 19.31 -9.82 23.57
CA LEU A 376 20.45 -9.45 22.73
C LEU A 376 21.16 -8.22 23.29
N GLY A 377 20.43 -7.18 23.65
CA GLY A 377 21.03 -5.98 24.27
C GLY A 377 21.78 -6.28 25.55
N LYS A 378 21.24 -7.16 26.41
CA LYS A 378 21.93 -7.63 27.62
C LYS A 378 23.20 -8.41 27.27
N ALA A 379 23.17 -9.28 26.26
CA ALA A 379 24.34 -10.03 25.80
C ALA A 379 25.42 -9.11 25.23
N LEU A 380 25.05 -8.00 24.58
CA LEU A 380 25.94 -6.95 24.11
C LEU A 380 26.37 -5.98 25.24
N LYS A 381 25.86 -6.18 26.46
CA LYS A 381 26.12 -5.33 27.64
C LYS A 381 25.76 -3.85 27.38
N LEU A 382 24.63 -3.62 26.70
CA LEU A 382 24.08 -2.28 26.50
C LEU A 382 23.36 -1.80 27.77
N ASP A 383 23.26 -0.47 27.93
CA ASP A 383 22.39 0.13 28.94
C ASP A 383 20.92 -0.22 28.64
N GLU A 384 20.29 -0.94 29.56
CA GLU A 384 18.95 -1.50 29.37
C GLU A 384 17.89 -0.40 29.24
N LYS A 385 18.01 0.71 30.01
CA LYS A 385 17.04 1.80 29.98
C LYS A 385 17.10 2.54 28.64
N ARG A 386 18.31 2.83 28.16
CA ARG A 386 18.50 3.44 26.84
C ARG A 386 18.00 2.54 25.73
N LEU A 387 18.29 1.23 25.79
CA LEU A 387 17.84 0.26 24.81
C LEU A 387 16.31 0.17 24.75
N LYS A 388 15.64 0.03 25.91
CA LYS A 388 14.17 0.04 25.98
C LYS A 388 13.59 1.31 25.38
N ASN A 389 14.17 2.46 25.72
CA ASN A 389 13.74 3.73 25.15
C ASN A 389 13.93 3.76 23.61
N ALA A 390 15.06 3.26 23.10
CA ALA A 390 15.33 3.22 21.68
C ALA A 390 14.31 2.35 20.92
N ILE A 391 13.99 1.16 21.44
CA ILE A 391 13.05 0.22 20.84
C ILE A 391 11.60 0.76 20.85
N ILE A 392 11.16 1.33 21.99
CA ILE A 392 9.76 1.77 22.18
C ILE A 392 9.51 3.13 21.53
N ASN A 393 10.41 4.08 21.70
CA ASN A 393 10.25 5.48 21.29
C ASN A 393 10.99 5.82 19.99
N ASN A 394 11.55 4.82 19.29
CA ASN A 394 12.27 4.99 18.02
C ASN A 394 13.35 6.11 18.11
N THR A 395 14.23 6.04 19.08
CA THR A 395 15.24 7.09 19.37
C THR A 395 16.10 7.42 18.13
N HIS A 396 16.35 6.43 17.26
CA HIS A 396 17.13 6.57 16.04
C HIS A 396 16.28 6.80 14.78
N ALA A 397 15.01 7.23 14.95
CA ALA A 397 14.09 7.46 13.84
C ALA A 397 14.67 8.37 12.74
N ALA A 398 15.37 9.44 13.13
CA ALA A 398 15.94 10.38 12.15
C ALA A 398 17.00 9.74 11.24
N GLU A 399 17.87 8.87 11.79
CA GLU A 399 18.88 8.15 11.02
C GLU A 399 18.26 7.10 10.12
N ILE A 400 17.27 6.33 10.64
CA ILE A 400 16.52 5.34 9.86
C ILE A 400 15.73 6.01 8.74
N GLU A 401 15.03 7.12 9.03
CA GLU A 401 14.28 7.88 8.01
C GLU A 401 15.22 8.44 6.93
N ALA A 402 16.41 8.89 7.28
CA ALA A 402 17.41 9.36 6.30
C ALA A 402 17.88 8.22 5.38
N ASP A 403 18.11 7.03 5.90
CA ASP A 403 18.46 5.85 5.10
C ASP A 403 17.29 5.41 4.20
N GLN A 404 16.04 5.47 4.69
CA GLN A 404 14.83 5.19 3.91
C GLN A 404 14.59 6.24 2.81
N ASP A 405 14.87 7.51 3.09
CA ASP A 405 14.81 8.57 2.08
C ASP A 405 15.83 8.31 0.98
N LEU A 406 17.06 7.98 1.37
CA LEU A 406 18.12 7.61 0.44
C LEU A 406 17.70 6.39 -0.41
N ALA A 407 17.17 5.34 0.20
CA ALA A 407 16.63 4.19 -0.53
C ALA A 407 15.56 4.62 -1.55
N SER A 408 14.66 5.52 -1.15
CA SER A 408 13.59 6.04 -2.01
C SER A 408 14.13 6.89 -3.16
N ASP A 409 15.14 7.75 -2.89
CA ASP A 409 15.77 8.60 -3.91
C ASP A 409 16.42 7.78 -5.00
N PHE A 410 17.06 6.69 -4.64
CA PHE A 410 17.67 5.75 -5.58
C PHE A 410 16.74 4.62 -6.03
N LYS A 411 15.42 4.72 -5.79
CA LYS A 411 14.41 3.71 -6.20
C LYS A 411 14.71 2.30 -5.66
N ALA A 412 15.41 2.20 -4.53
CA ALA A 412 15.63 0.95 -3.79
C ALA A 412 14.41 0.62 -2.92
N SER A 413 13.25 0.37 -3.56
CA SER A 413 11.94 0.23 -2.91
C SER A 413 11.76 -1.08 -2.12
N GLY A 414 12.61 -2.09 -2.37
CA GLY A 414 12.59 -3.39 -1.70
C GLY A 414 13.92 -3.70 -1.02
N THR A 415 13.94 -4.77 -0.23
CA THR A 415 15.15 -5.25 0.47
C THR A 415 15.39 -6.74 0.23
N PRO A 416 16.67 -7.16 0.13
CA PRO A 416 17.87 -6.34 0.10
C PRO A 416 18.04 -5.61 -1.23
N HIS A 417 18.77 -4.48 -1.21
CA HIS A 417 19.13 -3.74 -2.42
C HIS A 417 20.59 -3.28 -2.31
N PHE A 418 21.35 -3.37 -3.39
CA PHE A 418 22.77 -3.13 -3.35
C PHE A 418 23.20 -2.15 -4.44
N PHE A 419 24.28 -1.41 -4.15
CA PHE A 419 24.99 -0.58 -5.12
C PHE A 419 26.50 -0.83 -4.98
N ILE A 420 27.12 -1.37 -6.01
CA ILE A 420 28.53 -1.80 -6.06
C ILE A 420 29.32 -0.72 -6.79
N ASN A 421 30.06 0.13 -6.05
CA ASN A 421 30.61 1.39 -6.57
C ASN A 421 29.59 2.21 -7.36
N GLY A 422 28.32 2.22 -6.89
CA GLY A 422 27.21 2.90 -7.54
C GLY A 422 26.46 2.08 -8.59
N LEU A 423 26.98 0.94 -9.05
CA LEU A 423 26.28 0.02 -9.95
C LEU A 423 25.18 -0.73 -9.16
N ARG A 424 23.93 -0.62 -9.62
CA ARG A 424 22.78 -1.24 -8.96
C ARG A 424 22.74 -2.75 -9.10
N LEU A 425 22.42 -3.44 -8.02
CA LEU A 425 22.06 -4.86 -8.01
C LEU A 425 20.89 -5.09 -7.05
N SER A 426 19.75 -5.55 -7.54
CA SER A 426 18.52 -5.68 -6.76
C SER A 426 18.29 -7.10 -6.26
N GLY A 427 17.82 -7.23 -5.03
CA GLY A 427 17.40 -8.50 -4.45
C GLY A 427 18.55 -9.38 -3.94
N ALA A 428 18.20 -10.52 -3.36
CA ALA A 428 19.16 -11.52 -2.86
C ALA A 428 19.65 -12.39 -4.03
N GLN A 429 20.54 -11.87 -4.83
CA GLN A 429 21.15 -12.53 -5.98
C GLN A 429 22.11 -13.65 -5.58
N PRO A 430 22.41 -14.62 -6.48
CA PRO A 430 23.49 -15.59 -6.30
C PRO A 430 24.86 -14.90 -6.14
N LEU A 431 25.79 -15.57 -5.45
CA LEU A 431 27.15 -15.06 -5.20
C LEU A 431 27.88 -14.65 -6.51
N GLU A 432 27.69 -15.43 -7.57
CA GLU A 432 28.34 -15.23 -8.87
C GLU A 432 28.00 -13.87 -9.49
N ASN A 433 26.77 -13.38 -9.31
CA ASN A 433 26.36 -12.08 -9.81
C ASN A 433 27.08 -10.94 -9.06
N PHE A 434 27.25 -11.08 -7.74
CA PHE A 434 28.06 -10.15 -6.96
C PHE A 434 29.53 -10.21 -7.34
N VAL A 435 30.09 -11.40 -7.56
CA VAL A 435 31.47 -11.59 -8.01
C VAL A 435 31.70 -10.89 -9.34
N THR A 436 30.83 -11.10 -10.32
CA THR A 436 30.90 -10.45 -11.64
C THR A 436 30.88 -8.92 -11.53
N ALA A 437 29.96 -8.38 -10.72
CA ALA A 437 29.87 -6.94 -10.48
C ALA A 437 31.11 -6.39 -9.76
N VAL A 438 31.62 -7.09 -8.74
CA VAL A 438 32.82 -6.70 -8.01
C VAL A 438 34.05 -6.72 -8.93
N GLU A 439 34.24 -7.78 -9.72
CA GLU A 439 35.37 -7.88 -10.65
C GLU A 439 35.34 -6.81 -11.73
N THR A 440 34.14 -6.46 -12.21
CA THR A 440 33.95 -5.33 -13.14
C THR A 440 34.38 -4.01 -12.50
N GLN A 441 33.95 -3.76 -11.26
CA GLN A 441 34.29 -2.54 -10.54
C GLN A 441 35.77 -2.52 -10.10
N LEU A 442 36.37 -3.66 -9.81
CA LEU A 442 37.82 -3.77 -9.54
C LEU A 442 38.68 -3.37 -10.74
N LYS A 443 38.28 -3.70 -11.98
CA LYS A 443 38.98 -3.25 -13.19
C LYS A 443 39.01 -1.72 -13.28
N VAL A 444 37.86 -1.06 -13.04
CA VAL A 444 37.77 0.39 -13.04
C VAL A 444 38.62 1.01 -11.92
N ALA A 445 38.49 0.47 -10.71
CA ALA A 445 39.21 0.94 -9.53
C ALA A 445 40.73 0.81 -9.68
N ASN A 446 41.21 -0.33 -10.21
CA ASN A 446 42.63 -0.57 -10.45
C ASN A 446 43.18 0.36 -11.54
N ALA A 447 42.41 0.70 -12.57
CA ALA A 447 42.79 1.69 -13.56
C ALA A 447 43.00 3.09 -12.96
N LEU A 448 42.12 3.50 -12.01
CA LEU A 448 42.25 4.75 -11.28
C LEU A 448 43.52 4.75 -10.39
N VAL A 449 43.78 3.64 -9.70
CA VAL A 449 44.99 3.50 -8.87
C VAL A 449 46.24 3.59 -9.74
N ALA A 450 46.24 2.91 -10.90
CA ALA A 450 47.37 2.98 -11.87
C ALA A 450 47.56 4.40 -12.44
N ALA A 451 46.49 5.19 -12.52
CA ALA A 451 46.53 6.61 -12.89
C ALA A 451 46.94 7.55 -11.73
N GLY A 452 47.24 7.00 -10.54
CA GLY A 452 47.75 7.76 -9.41
C GLY A 452 46.73 8.11 -8.33
N THR A 453 45.47 7.63 -8.44
CA THR A 453 44.47 7.84 -7.39
C THR A 453 44.79 6.98 -6.16
N PRO A 454 44.90 7.55 -4.94
CA PRO A 454 45.08 6.76 -3.72
C PRO A 454 43.91 5.81 -3.51
N ARG A 455 44.18 4.57 -3.04
CA ARG A 455 43.11 3.57 -2.78
C ARG A 455 41.93 4.14 -2.00
N ALA A 456 42.20 4.84 -0.91
CA ALA A 456 41.17 5.45 -0.04
C ALA A 456 40.29 6.51 -0.75
N ALA A 457 40.77 7.06 -1.89
CA ALA A 457 40.05 8.08 -2.66
C ALA A 457 39.31 7.52 -3.89
N VAL A 458 39.48 6.22 -4.20
CA VAL A 458 38.90 5.60 -5.41
C VAL A 458 37.37 5.73 -5.45
N TYR A 459 36.69 5.44 -4.33
CA TYR A 459 35.23 5.58 -4.29
C TYR A 459 34.78 7.03 -4.57
N ASP A 460 35.40 8.00 -3.92
CA ASP A 460 35.06 9.42 -4.12
C ASP A 460 35.35 9.87 -5.56
N GLU A 461 36.40 9.35 -6.18
CA GLU A 461 36.72 9.63 -7.59
C GLU A 461 35.64 9.09 -8.54
N ILE A 462 35.19 7.86 -8.33
CA ILE A 462 34.09 7.26 -9.11
C ILE A 462 32.81 8.11 -8.91
N MET A 463 32.52 8.53 -7.67
CA MET A 463 31.31 9.31 -7.35
C MET A 463 31.29 10.72 -7.96
N LYS A 464 32.42 11.27 -8.38
CA LYS A 464 32.44 12.57 -9.11
C LYS A 464 31.75 12.50 -10.47
N HIS A 465 31.77 11.34 -11.10
CA HIS A 465 31.21 11.09 -12.43
C HIS A 465 29.87 10.32 -12.38
N ALA A 466 29.42 9.99 -11.16
CA ALA A 466 28.20 9.24 -10.93
C ALA A 466 26.95 10.15 -11.03
N GLN A 467 25.84 9.56 -11.41
CA GLN A 467 24.56 10.24 -11.57
C GLN A 467 23.90 10.50 -10.21
N ASP A 468 23.48 11.73 -9.99
CA ASP A 468 22.62 12.08 -8.86
C ASP A 468 21.20 11.48 -9.07
N PRO A 469 20.46 11.17 -8.01
CA PRO A 469 19.09 10.69 -8.14
C PRO A 469 18.17 11.77 -8.74
N ASP A 470 17.08 11.33 -9.37
CA ASP A 470 16.08 12.25 -9.90
C ASP A 470 15.52 13.15 -8.77
N ALA A 471 15.56 14.46 -8.99
CA ALA A 471 14.94 15.38 -8.07
C ALA A 471 13.40 15.16 -8.06
N PRO A 472 12.73 15.33 -6.90
CA PRO A 472 11.27 15.30 -6.85
C PRO A 472 10.66 16.30 -7.84
N GLU A 473 9.52 15.93 -8.45
CA GLU A 473 8.82 16.79 -9.40
C GLU A 473 8.52 18.16 -8.80
N ARG A 474 8.73 19.21 -9.58
CA ARG A 474 8.44 20.59 -9.17
C ARG A 474 7.20 21.13 -9.87
N LYS A 475 6.43 21.93 -9.12
CA LYS A 475 5.30 22.71 -9.61
C LYS A 475 5.44 24.14 -9.12
N GLU A 476 5.24 25.09 -10.01
CA GLU A 476 5.25 26.51 -9.64
C GLU A 476 3.85 26.93 -9.20
N ILE A 477 3.72 27.23 -7.92
CA ILE A 477 2.50 27.74 -7.32
C ILE A 477 2.81 29.15 -6.76
N PRO A 478 2.04 30.17 -7.10
CA PRO A 478 2.20 31.51 -6.56
C PRO A 478 2.11 31.54 -5.03
N ALA A 479 2.74 32.53 -4.42
CA ALA A 479 2.61 32.75 -2.99
C ALA A 479 1.14 32.87 -2.57
N PRO A 480 0.74 32.33 -1.39
CA PRO A 480 -0.62 32.42 -0.89
C PRO A 480 -1.09 33.87 -0.79
N THR A 481 -2.32 34.13 -1.23
CA THR A 481 -2.99 35.42 -1.13
C THR A 481 -4.00 35.44 0.02
N ALA A 482 -4.62 36.59 0.26
CA ALA A 482 -5.73 36.69 1.23
C ALA A 482 -6.95 35.84 0.85
N ASP A 483 -7.09 35.42 -0.42
CA ASP A 483 -8.18 34.57 -0.90
C ASP A 483 -8.06 33.11 -0.45
N ASN A 484 -6.83 32.67 -0.12
CA ASN A 484 -6.58 31.29 0.23
C ASN A 484 -6.82 31.01 1.72
N PRO A 485 -7.73 30.09 2.07
CA PRO A 485 -7.83 29.64 3.45
C PRO A 485 -6.50 29.05 3.91
N SER A 486 -6.00 29.50 5.06
CA SER A 486 -4.74 28.95 5.56
C SER A 486 -4.75 28.70 7.06
N ARG A 487 -4.00 27.69 7.52
CA ARG A 487 -3.73 27.42 8.93
C ARG A 487 -2.25 27.21 9.18
N GLY A 488 -1.79 27.64 10.35
CA GLY A 488 -0.39 27.65 10.75
C GLY A 488 0.23 29.04 10.68
N PRO A 489 1.48 29.21 11.15
CA PRO A 489 2.16 30.50 11.17
C PRO A 489 2.38 31.06 9.76
N LEU A 490 2.12 32.35 9.56
CA LEU A 490 2.32 33.02 8.26
C LEU A 490 3.77 32.96 7.78
N ASN A 491 4.72 32.93 8.71
CA ASN A 491 6.16 32.83 8.46
C ASN A 491 6.70 31.41 8.61
N ALA A 492 5.84 30.38 8.53
CA ALA A 492 6.26 29.00 8.59
C ALA A 492 7.30 28.68 7.49
N PRO A 493 8.38 27.98 7.80
CA PRO A 493 9.40 27.64 6.82
C PRO A 493 8.92 26.64 5.76
N ILE A 494 7.80 25.98 6.00
CA ILE A 494 7.22 24.96 5.10
C ILE A 494 5.80 25.41 4.77
N VAL A 495 5.55 25.70 3.50
CA VAL A 495 4.22 25.99 2.96
C VAL A 495 3.74 24.79 2.14
N ILE A 496 2.57 24.29 2.48
CA ILE A 496 1.92 23.16 1.83
C ILE A 496 0.65 23.67 1.16
N HIS A 497 0.68 23.79 -0.16
CA HIS A 497 -0.51 24.02 -0.96
C HIS A 497 -1.22 22.68 -1.15
N GLU A 498 -2.48 22.63 -0.77
CA GLU A 498 -3.34 21.45 -0.85
C GLU A 498 -4.47 21.71 -1.84
N PHE A 499 -4.50 20.96 -2.94
CA PHE A 499 -5.59 20.95 -3.92
C PHE A 499 -6.49 19.77 -3.59
N ALA A 500 -7.71 20.06 -3.15
CA ALA A 500 -8.58 19.04 -2.59
C ALA A 500 -10.06 19.27 -2.88
N ASP A 501 -10.81 18.19 -2.64
CA ASP A 501 -12.23 18.06 -2.87
C ASP A 501 -12.87 17.43 -1.62
N PHE A 502 -13.84 18.08 -1.03
CA PHE A 502 -14.50 17.62 0.19
C PHE A 502 -15.23 16.28 0.03
N GLN A 503 -15.63 15.91 -1.19
CA GLN A 503 -16.28 14.62 -1.45
C GLN A 503 -15.28 13.52 -1.82
N CYS A 504 -14.01 13.86 -2.08
CA CYS A 504 -13.01 12.88 -2.47
C CYS A 504 -12.60 11.97 -1.30
N PRO A 505 -12.80 10.65 -1.39
CA PRO A 505 -12.45 9.73 -0.30
C PRO A 505 -10.95 9.69 0.00
N PHE A 506 -10.11 9.98 -0.99
CA PHE A 506 -8.66 10.07 -0.81
C PHE A 506 -8.25 11.36 -0.08
N CYS A 507 -9.00 12.46 -0.24
CA CYS A 507 -8.79 13.68 0.54
C CYS A 507 -9.14 13.44 2.01
N GLN A 508 -10.26 12.80 2.29
CA GLN A 508 -10.62 12.38 3.64
C GLN A 508 -9.57 11.45 4.27
N LYS A 509 -9.08 10.48 3.48
CA LYS A 509 -8.06 9.53 3.96
C LYS A 509 -6.75 10.21 4.33
N VAL A 510 -6.28 11.16 3.52
CA VAL A 510 -4.99 11.83 3.75
C VAL A 510 -5.04 12.83 4.89
N ASP A 511 -6.20 13.36 5.25
CA ASP A 511 -6.34 14.33 6.33
C ASP A 511 -5.76 13.81 7.65
N LYS A 512 -5.98 12.53 7.98
CA LYS A 512 -5.36 11.87 9.14
C LYS A 512 -3.84 11.95 9.10
N THR A 513 -3.25 11.78 7.91
CA THR A 513 -1.79 11.91 7.70
C THR A 513 -1.32 13.36 7.89
N LEU A 514 -2.11 14.35 7.44
CA LEU A 514 -1.77 15.77 7.61
C LEU A 514 -1.86 16.21 9.09
N VAL A 515 -2.79 15.63 9.85
CA VAL A 515 -2.86 15.82 11.32
C VAL A 515 -1.59 15.27 11.99
N GLU A 516 -1.15 14.07 11.62
CA GLU A 516 0.10 13.49 12.13
C GLU A 516 1.34 14.30 11.70
N LEU A 517 1.33 14.79 10.47
CA LEU A 517 2.38 15.66 9.95
C LEU A 517 2.49 16.96 10.77
N SER A 518 1.35 17.55 11.13
CA SER A 518 1.27 18.74 11.98
C SER A 518 1.88 18.50 13.37
N LYS A 519 1.66 17.31 13.93
CA LYS A 519 2.29 16.90 15.22
C LYS A 519 3.79 16.70 15.09
N ALA A 520 4.27 16.18 13.95
CA ALA A 520 5.68 15.96 13.69
C ALA A 520 6.48 17.26 13.46
N TYR A 521 5.82 18.31 12.98
CA TYR A 521 6.43 19.60 12.67
C TYR A 521 5.70 20.77 13.36
N PRO A 522 5.64 20.83 14.69
CA PRO A 522 4.88 21.83 15.43
C PRO A 522 5.35 23.26 15.08
N ASN A 523 4.41 24.12 14.72
CA ASN A 523 4.63 25.52 14.33
C ASN A 523 5.57 25.74 13.12
N LYS A 524 5.85 24.70 12.33
CA LYS A 524 6.71 24.79 11.15
C LYS A 524 5.96 24.69 9.82
N LEU A 525 4.68 24.33 9.83
CA LEU A 525 3.86 24.11 8.65
C LEU A 525 2.82 25.23 8.52
N ARG A 526 2.63 25.68 7.30
CA ARG A 526 1.47 26.46 6.88
C ARG A 526 0.74 25.71 5.78
N PHE A 527 -0.48 25.27 6.04
CA PHE A 527 -1.36 24.69 5.04
C PHE A 527 -2.13 25.81 4.34
N VAL A 528 -2.27 25.68 3.03
CA VAL A 528 -2.96 26.60 2.14
C VAL A 528 -3.91 25.81 1.27
N TRP A 529 -5.21 26.02 1.44
CA TRP A 529 -6.24 25.29 0.73
C TRP A 529 -6.53 25.89 -0.64
N HIS A 530 -6.73 25.01 -1.63
CA HIS A 530 -7.21 25.33 -2.96
C HIS A 530 -8.39 24.41 -3.30
N ASP A 531 -9.51 24.98 -3.67
CA ASP A 531 -10.69 24.23 -4.06
C ASP A 531 -10.48 23.59 -5.44
N TYR A 532 -10.59 22.26 -5.49
CA TYR A 532 -10.54 21.50 -6.75
C TYR A 532 -11.70 20.49 -6.81
N PRO A 533 -12.98 20.97 -6.85
CA PRO A 533 -14.13 20.10 -6.93
C PRO A 533 -14.13 19.33 -8.25
N LEU A 534 -14.13 17.99 -8.17
CA LEU A 534 -14.15 17.11 -9.33
C LEU A 534 -15.56 17.05 -9.92
N SER A 535 -15.67 17.10 -11.25
CA SER A 535 -16.96 17.23 -11.96
C SER A 535 -17.88 16.01 -11.81
N PHE A 536 -17.36 14.87 -11.39
CA PHE A 536 -18.12 13.65 -11.15
C PHE A 536 -18.49 13.44 -9.66
N HIS A 537 -18.23 14.43 -8.82
CA HIS A 537 -18.61 14.49 -7.43
C HIS A 537 -19.74 15.52 -7.23
N ASP A 538 -20.96 15.06 -7.09
CA ASP A 538 -22.17 15.91 -7.09
C ASP A 538 -22.17 16.98 -5.97
N PHE A 539 -21.59 16.64 -4.80
CA PHE A 539 -21.53 17.53 -3.63
C PHE A 539 -20.19 18.25 -3.44
N ALA A 540 -19.20 18.03 -4.31
CA ALA A 540 -17.89 18.66 -4.18
C ALA A 540 -17.98 20.20 -4.29
N ARG A 541 -18.68 20.70 -5.33
CA ARG A 541 -18.89 22.14 -5.53
C ARG A 541 -19.78 22.75 -4.44
N PRO A 542 -20.94 22.18 -4.08
CA PRO A 542 -21.73 22.66 -2.93
C PRO A 542 -20.93 22.76 -1.62
N ALA A 543 -20.10 21.76 -1.31
CA ALA A 543 -19.26 21.76 -0.11
C ALA A 543 -18.17 22.84 -0.15
N ALA A 544 -17.53 23.05 -1.29
CA ALA A 544 -16.54 24.12 -1.49
C ALA A 544 -17.18 25.50 -1.29
N ILE A 545 -18.36 25.75 -1.88
CA ILE A 545 -19.12 26.99 -1.69
C ILE A 545 -19.48 27.17 -0.21
N ALA A 546 -19.98 26.13 0.44
CA ALA A 546 -20.31 26.17 1.87
C ALA A 546 -19.08 26.53 2.72
N ALA A 547 -17.94 25.91 2.46
CA ALA A 547 -16.68 26.18 3.17
C ALA A 547 -16.21 27.65 2.96
N ARG A 548 -16.35 28.18 1.74
CA ARG A 548 -16.04 29.60 1.44
C ARG A 548 -17.00 30.55 2.16
N GLU A 549 -18.29 30.25 2.25
CA GLU A 549 -19.23 31.05 3.03
C GLU A 549 -18.95 30.98 4.54
N VAL A 550 -18.57 29.80 5.05
CA VAL A 550 -18.09 29.67 6.44
C VAL A 550 -16.91 30.60 6.69
N ARG A 551 -15.96 30.63 5.76
CA ARG A 551 -14.80 31.54 5.84
C ARG A 551 -15.23 33.00 5.84
N ALA A 552 -16.17 33.37 4.99
CA ALA A 552 -16.69 34.75 4.91
C ALA A 552 -17.35 35.18 6.22
N GLN A 553 -17.96 34.27 6.96
CA GLN A 553 -18.60 34.56 8.26
C GLN A 553 -17.65 34.47 9.47
N LYS A 554 -16.70 33.55 9.45
CA LYS A 554 -15.89 33.18 10.64
C LYS A 554 -14.36 33.19 10.39
N GLY A 555 -13.92 33.63 9.21
CA GLY A 555 -12.49 33.65 8.85
C GLY A 555 -11.90 32.26 8.66
N ASP A 556 -10.55 32.20 8.56
CA ASP A 556 -9.82 30.96 8.35
C ASP A 556 -10.06 29.93 9.47
N ALA A 557 -10.18 30.38 10.72
CA ALA A 557 -10.47 29.48 11.84
C ALA A 557 -11.81 28.75 11.68
N GLY A 558 -12.84 29.45 11.19
CA GLY A 558 -14.14 28.86 10.86
C GLY A 558 -14.04 27.86 9.72
N PHE A 559 -13.35 28.23 8.63
CA PHE A 559 -13.11 27.37 7.47
C PHE A 559 -12.48 26.04 7.89
N TRP A 560 -11.35 26.07 8.61
CA TRP A 560 -10.65 24.86 8.99
C TRP A 560 -11.41 24.01 10.00
N LYS A 561 -12.23 24.62 10.85
CA LYS A 561 -13.13 23.86 11.72
C LYS A 561 -14.24 23.15 10.94
N PHE A 562 -14.78 23.78 9.91
CA PHE A 562 -15.77 23.19 9.01
C PHE A 562 -15.13 22.04 8.21
N HIS A 563 -13.95 22.26 7.65
CA HIS A 563 -13.13 21.27 6.97
C HIS A 563 -12.92 20.02 7.83
N ASP A 564 -12.41 20.22 9.06
CA ASP A 564 -12.11 19.10 9.96
C ASP A 564 -13.38 18.31 10.35
N LEU A 565 -14.52 18.99 10.50
CA LEU A 565 -15.82 18.34 10.76
C LEU A 565 -16.31 17.51 9.58
N LEU A 566 -16.15 18.00 8.34
CA LEU A 566 -16.54 17.25 7.14
C LEU A 566 -15.67 16.02 6.95
N PHE A 567 -14.35 16.14 7.06
CA PHE A 567 -13.43 15.01 6.86
C PHE A 567 -13.40 14.01 8.02
N SER A 568 -13.81 14.40 9.22
CA SER A 568 -13.98 13.47 10.35
C SER A 568 -15.32 12.75 10.38
N SER A 569 -16.28 13.15 9.52
CA SER A 569 -17.61 12.56 9.47
C SER A 569 -17.61 11.27 8.65
N ASP A 570 -18.24 10.21 9.18
CA ASP A 570 -18.54 9.00 8.41
C ASP A 570 -19.83 9.13 7.57
N ALA A 571 -20.56 10.24 7.73
CA ALA A 571 -21.79 10.49 6.97
C ALA A 571 -21.46 10.95 5.54
N ALA A 572 -22.17 10.39 4.57
CA ALA A 572 -22.07 10.83 3.18
C ALA A 572 -22.36 12.33 3.06
N LEU A 573 -21.62 13.01 2.19
CA LEU A 573 -21.81 14.43 1.91
C LEU A 573 -23.17 14.64 1.22
N SER A 574 -23.96 15.55 1.75
CA SER A 574 -25.30 15.93 1.25
C SER A 574 -25.64 17.34 1.72
N ASP A 575 -26.70 17.94 1.16
CA ASP A 575 -27.18 19.25 1.62
C ASP A 575 -27.52 19.25 3.10
N GLU A 576 -28.12 18.16 3.60
CA GLU A 576 -28.43 18.00 5.03
C GLU A 576 -27.16 17.97 5.90
N THR A 577 -26.14 17.22 5.46
CA THR A 577 -24.85 17.14 6.17
C THR A 577 -24.15 18.49 6.20
N LEU A 578 -24.14 19.21 5.09
CA LEU A 578 -23.57 20.55 5.01
C LEU A 578 -24.32 21.54 5.92
N ALA A 579 -25.66 21.54 5.87
CA ALA A 579 -26.49 22.41 6.69
C ALA A 579 -26.32 22.12 8.19
N ARG A 580 -26.31 20.84 8.58
CA ARG A 580 -26.09 20.41 9.96
C ARG A 580 -24.70 20.83 10.47
N THR A 581 -23.67 20.65 9.66
CA THR A 581 -22.31 21.04 10.03
C THR A 581 -22.20 22.56 10.17
N ALA A 582 -22.82 23.32 9.27
CA ALA A 582 -22.91 24.77 9.37
C ALA A 582 -23.64 25.23 10.65
N ALA A 583 -24.75 24.57 11.00
CA ALA A 583 -25.52 24.88 12.22
C ALA A 583 -24.70 24.63 13.50
N THR A 584 -23.89 23.58 13.57
CA THR A 584 -22.99 23.32 14.73
C THR A 584 -21.96 24.44 14.93
N LEU A 585 -21.64 25.19 13.89
CA LEU A 585 -20.73 26.32 13.93
C LEU A 585 -21.45 27.66 14.19
N GLY A 586 -22.77 27.65 14.34
CA GLY A 586 -23.58 28.85 14.56
C GLY A 586 -23.52 29.82 13.39
N LEU A 587 -23.66 29.32 12.17
CA LEU A 587 -23.64 30.11 10.93
C LEU A 587 -25.04 30.59 10.55
N ASP A 588 -25.10 31.70 9.82
CA ASP A 588 -26.32 32.20 9.23
C ASP A 588 -26.80 31.27 8.10
N SER A 589 -27.88 30.55 8.33
CA SER A 589 -28.43 29.57 7.38
C SER A 589 -28.97 30.22 6.11
N ALA A 590 -29.51 31.44 6.16
CA ALA A 590 -29.99 32.12 5.00
C ALA A 590 -28.83 32.50 4.05
N ARG A 591 -27.73 32.99 4.62
CA ARG A 591 -26.49 33.23 3.89
C ARG A 591 -25.87 31.97 3.29
N MET A 592 -25.90 30.87 4.05
CA MET A 592 -25.42 29.57 3.55
C MET A 592 -26.22 29.09 2.35
N THR A 593 -27.57 29.24 2.38
CA THR A 593 -28.44 28.86 1.27
C THR A 593 -28.25 29.81 0.07
N ALA A 594 -28.18 31.11 0.30
CA ALA A 594 -27.98 32.08 -0.76
C ALA A 594 -26.66 31.85 -1.50
N ALA A 595 -25.59 31.56 -0.79
CA ALA A 595 -24.26 31.29 -1.36
C ALA A 595 -24.24 30.17 -2.40
N GLN A 596 -25.14 29.17 -2.26
CA GLN A 596 -25.21 28.04 -3.20
C GLN A 596 -25.72 28.45 -4.59
N SER A 597 -26.42 29.57 -4.70
CA SER A 597 -27.11 29.97 -5.94
C SER A 597 -26.71 31.33 -6.50
N ASP A 598 -26.08 32.22 -5.72
CA ASP A 598 -25.79 33.59 -6.14
C ASP A 598 -24.44 33.78 -6.85
N GLY A 599 -23.65 32.71 -6.96
CA GLY A 599 -22.38 32.70 -7.72
C GLY A 599 -21.24 33.51 -7.10
N ARG A 600 -21.40 34.04 -5.86
CA ARG A 600 -20.39 34.92 -5.22
C ARG A 600 -19.00 34.29 -5.07
N PHE A 601 -18.89 32.95 -5.04
CA PHE A 601 -17.64 32.22 -4.90
C PHE A 601 -17.14 31.56 -6.18
N ASP A 602 -17.91 31.66 -7.29
CA ASP A 602 -17.54 30.99 -8.55
C ASP A 602 -16.19 31.44 -9.08
N GLY A 603 -15.89 32.72 -8.96
CA GLY A 603 -14.59 33.26 -9.36
C GLY A 603 -13.42 32.73 -8.56
N LEU A 604 -13.61 32.45 -7.24
CA LEU A 604 -12.56 31.87 -6.40
C LEU A 604 -12.31 30.39 -6.75
N LEU A 605 -13.39 29.61 -6.91
CA LEU A 605 -13.29 28.21 -7.31
C LEU A 605 -12.65 28.08 -8.71
N ALA A 606 -13.05 28.93 -9.65
CA ALA A 606 -12.49 28.94 -10.99
C ALA A 606 -11.00 29.32 -10.99
N LYS A 607 -10.59 30.27 -10.13
CA LYS A 607 -9.20 30.68 -9.96
C LYS A 607 -8.34 29.54 -9.41
N ASP A 608 -8.81 28.84 -8.37
CA ASP A 608 -8.09 27.70 -7.79
C ASP A 608 -7.99 26.54 -8.80
N LYS A 609 -9.08 26.27 -9.55
CA LYS A 609 -9.06 25.27 -10.60
C LYS A 609 -8.09 25.62 -11.73
N ALA A 610 -8.10 26.86 -12.21
CA ALA A 610 -7.18 27.31 -13.25
C ALA A 610 -5.73 27.20 -12.78
N LEU A 611 -5.43 27.56 -11.53
CA LEU A 611 -4.11 27.40 -10.94
C LEU A 611 -3.65 25.93 -10.94
N ALA A 612 -4.54 25.01 -10.58
CA ALA A 612 -4.25 23.58 -10.63
C ALA A 612 -3.99 23.10 -12.06
N ASP A 613 -4.84 23.51 -13.00
CA ASP A 613 -4.73 23.14 -14.41
C ASP A 613 -3.43 23.67 -15.04
N ASP A 614 -3.06 24.91 -14.78
CA ASP A 614 -1.82 25.54 -15.23
C ASP A 614 -0.58 24.83 -14.65
N ALA A 615 -0.65 24.41 -13.38
CA ALA A 615 0.40 23.63 -12.75
C ALA A 615 0.42 22.15 -13.19
N GLY A 616 -0.51 21.72 -14.06
CA GLY A 616 -0.61 20.33 -14.52
C GLY A 616 -1.07 19.36 -13.42
N ILE A 617 -1.85 19.85 -12.44
CA ILE A 617 -2.50 19.02 -11.41
C ILE A 617 -3.82 18.53 -11.98
N ARG A 618 -4.06 17.21 -11.97
CA ARG A 618 -5.21 16.57 -12.64
C ARG A 618 -6.09 15.74 -11.73
N GLY A 619 -5.94 15.86 -10.41
CA GLY A 619 -6.72 15.08 -9.45
C GLY A 619 -6.45 15.46 -8.01
N THR A 620 -7.29 14.93 -7.12
CA THR A 620 -7.25 15.21 -5.68
C THR A 620 -7.05 13.94 -4.84
N PRO A 621 -6.40 14.05 -3.69
CA PRO A 621 -5.65 15.22 -3.23
C PRO A 621 -4.33 15.40 -3.99
N ALA A 622 -3.86 16.64 -4.09
CA ALA A 622 -2.53 16.94 -4.60
C ALA A 622 -1.88 18.03 -3.73
N PHE A 623 -0.57 17.94 -3.56
CA PHE A 623 0.16 18.83 -2.67
C PHE A 623 1.37 19.42 -3.36
N VAL A 624 1.66 20.69 -3.06
CA VAL A 624 2.92 21.33 -3.45
C VAL A 624 3.58 21.89 -2.20
N ILE A 625 4.70 21.31 -1.82
CA ILE A 625 5.43 21.61 -0.59
C ILE A 625 6.69 22.41 -0.95
N ASN A 626 6.69 23.71 -0.68
CA ASN A 626 7.79 24.61 -1.08
C ASN A 626 8.22 24.42 -2.55
N GLY A 627 7.27 24.17 -3.44
CA GLY A 627 7.50 23.95 -4.88
C GLY A 627 7.71 22.50 -5.30
N TYR A 628 7.73 21.52 -4.39
CA TYR A 628 7.86 20.09 -4.70
C TYR A 628 6.50 19.40 -4.62
N TYR A 629 6.19 18.61 -5.64
CA TYR A 629 4.88 18.01 -5.86
C TYR A 629 4.71 16.62 -5.22
N ILE A 630 3.54 16.39 -4.66
CA ILE A 630 3.07 15.08 -4.21
C ILE A 630 1.68 14.84 -4.79
N SER A 631 1.51 13.72 -5.51
CA SER A 631 0.21 13.30 -6.04
C SER A 631 -0.46 12.27 -5.13
N GLY A 632 -1.75 12.47 -4.85
CA GLY A 632 -2.59 11.51 -4.16
C GLY A 632 -2.36 11.41 -2.64
N ALA A 633 -3.13 10.53 -2.01
CA ALA A 633 -3.08 10.27 -0.57
C ALA A 633 -1.85 9.43 -0.20
N GLN A 634 -0.71 10.06 -0.10
CA GLN A 634 0.55 9.42 0.25
C GLN A 634 0.70 9.20 1.77
N PRO A 635 1.49 8.22 2.21
CA PRO A 635 1.77 8.00 3.62
C PRO A 635 2.66 9.10 4.22
N LEU A 636 2.62 9.27 5.55
CA LEU A 636 3.36 10.29 6.32
C LEU A 636 4.83 10.38 5.93
N LYS A 637 5.50 9.24 5.69
CA LYS A 637 6.92 9.20 5.30
C LYS A 637 7.21 9.95 3.99
N ALA A 638 6.29 9.90 3.02
CA ALA A 638 6.47 10.59 1.75
C ALA A 638 6.44 12.12 1.93
N PHE A 639 5.52 12.63 2.77
CA PHE A 639 5.47 14.04 3.13
C PHE A 639 6.73 14.48 3.87
N LYS A 640 7.17 13.71 4.87
CA LYS A 640 8.40 14.00 5.62
C LYS A 640 9.63 14.04 4.71
N ARG A 641 9.74 13.09 3.76
CA ARG A 641 10.84 13.07 2.77
C ARG A 641 10.86 14.35 1.94
N ILE A 642 9.72 14.74 1.36
CA ILE A 642 9.65 15.95 0.53
C ILE A 642 9.91 17.20 1.36
N ILE A 643 9.46 17.27 2.60
CA ILE A 643 9.77 18.37 3.52
C ILE A 643 11.29 18.46 3.76
N ARG A 644 11.95 17.34 4.09
CA ARG A 644 13.41 17.33 4.28
C ARG A 644 14.15 17.74 3.01
N TYR A 645 13.71 17.20 1.87
CA TYR A 645 14.27 17.57 0.57
C TYR A 645 14.12 19.08 0.30
N ALA A 646 12.92 19.62 0.48
CA ALA A 646 12.63 21.04 0.26
C ALA A 646 13.42 21.98 1.17
N LEU A 647 13.67 21.57 2.41
CA LEU A 647 14.49 22.32 3.35
C LEU A 647 15.99 22.30 3.00
N ALA A 648 16.47 21.17 2.45
CA ALA A 648 17.85 21.03 1.98
C ALA A 648 18.09 21.71 0.62
N HIS A 649 17.05 21.81 -0.21
CA HIS A 649 17.11 22.38 -1.57
C HIS A 649 16.05 23.48 -1.71
N PRO A 650 16.20 24.63 -1.03
CA PRO A 650 15.22 25.71 -1.12
C PRO A 650 15.10 26.19 -2.55
N ALA A 651 13.85 26.39 -3.00
CA ALA A 651 13.60 26.96 -4.31
C ALA A 651 14.35 28.32 -4.43
N PRO A 652 14.92 28.62 -5.60
CA PRO A 652 15.44 29.97 -5.83
C PRO A 652 14.32 30.96 -5.49
N LYS A 653 14.63 31.94 -4.63
CA LYS A 653 13.68 33.01 -4.35
C LYS A 653 13.34 33.63 -5.71
N THR A 654 12.13 33.39 -6.22
CA THR A 654 11.63 34.12 -7.38
C THR A 654 11.81 35.60 -7.05
N ALA A 655 12.63 36.28 -7.84
CA ALA A 655 12.80 37.71 -7.71
C ALA A 655 11.37 38.28 -7.72
N ALA A 656 11.01 39.00 -6.67
CA ALA A 656 9.77 39.73 -6.62
C ALA A 656 9.70 40.52 -7.93
N LEU A 657 8.77 40.15 -8.81
CA LEU A 657 8.50 40.95 -10.02
C LEU A 657 8.28 42.37 -9.51
N ALA A 658 9.26 43.24 -9.81
CA ALA A 658 9.18 44.65 -9.53
C ALA A 658 7.85 45.11 -10.12
N LYS A 659 6.98 45.66 -9.29
CA LYS A 659 5.78 46.37 -9.75
C LYS A 659 6.20 47.45 -10.75
N PRO A 660 5.50 47.56 -11.89
CA PRO A 660 5.60 48.79 -12.67
C PRO A 660 5.03 49.99 -11.92
#